data_562c929218acbaa48178da0a3d70dac2
#
_entry.id   562c929218acbaa48178da0a3d70dac2
#
_cell.length_a   1.000
_cell.length_b   1.000
_cell.length_c   1.000
_cell.angle_alpha   90.00
_cell.angle_beta   90.00
_cell.angle_gamma   90.00
#
_symmetry.space_group_name_H-M   'P 1'
#
loop_
_entity.id
_entity.type
_entity.pdbx_description
1 polymer ?
#
loop_
_entity_poly.entity_id
_entity_poly.type
_entity_poly.pdbx_seq_one_letter_code
_entity_poly.pdbx_strand_id
1 'polypeptide(L)'
;MVVSGLLNSIGCVTSTTSPAATPTRTSDTPRRLMLIDGHSMAFRAFYALPAENFATTGGQHTNAVYGFLSMLTNLIKEEQPTHVAVAFDVGRHTFRSEMFPEYKAQRDATPEEFKGQVELIKQVLEPLGITTLEKENYEADDIIATLSTAAEPLGFETLIVTGDRDSFQLVNGTTTVLYPMRGVSTLHRFTPDAVEEKYGLTPQQYPDFAALRGDPSDNLPGIPGVGEKTAQKWIVQYGSLANLLDHADEVKGKVGNSLRERLDQVKLNRDLTAMVKDVSLPVTPDQLELQPAQVAEVAAKFDELEFGTNLRERVLSVVEADGAALDVVEETAREVVVDTQPLGEWLAARAGQGLALAVAGNPQPAGGDAWSLALLDAQSHAVAVDLAAITEEEERVLAEWLASENPKYLHHAKAAFHMLAGRGFELNGIAQDTAIAAYLLRPGQRTYELKDVYQRHLQRQLSEEENTGQLSLLDGPDDSRPLIDQASAIYELAVELTKELQKINEFELYRDLEVPLIGVLARMEAAGIAVDVATLEEQRDQFVDMVANEEAAARELAGDPNLNLSSPKQLQVVLFETLSMPKTKKTKTGYSTAAKEIEALAVTNPHPFLDHLLAHREYQKMKTTLDGLIKAVGADGRIHTTFNQTVASTGRLSSTDPNLQNIPVRTPAGRKIRSAFVVGSGYETLLTADYSQIEMRVMAHLSGDAGLIDAYKRGEDLHNYVGSRVFDVPVDQVTPELRRRVKAMSYGLVYGLSAFGLAQQLGIPQGEAKRIMENYFERFGGVKRYLDDVVAEARNEGYTATLFGRRRYLPELLSDNRVARENAERAALNAPIQGTAADIIKVAMLRVDTALKKAGITSRVLLQVHDELVVEIAPGELEQVQEIVEREMDSAITLTVPLEVSAGHGPNWDAAAH
;
A
#
# COMPACT_ATOMS: atom_id res chain seq x y z
N MET A 1 30.31 -57.89 -44.07
CA MET A 1 31.31 -57.84 -45.23
C MET A 1 31.82 -56.42 -45.19
N VAL A 2 32.95 -56.22 -44.60
CA VAL A 2 34.24 -56.06 -45.31
C VAL A 2 34.30 -54.62 -45.88
N VAL A 3 35.20 -53.71 -45.55
CA VAL A 3 36.54 -53.64 -45.01
C VAL A 3 36.99 -52.18 -45.19
N SER A 4 37.46 -51.60 -44.15
CA SER A 4 38.83 -50.98 -43.95
C SER A 4 39.19 -49.95 -45.04
N GLY A 5 39.62 -48.79 -44.72
CA GLY A 5 40.83 -48.37 -44.01
C GLY A 5 41.45 -47.21 -44.74
N LEU A 6 41.97 -46.25 -44.05
CA LEU A 6 43.37 -45.86 -44.13
C LEU A 6 43.62 -44.56 -43.36
N LEU A 7 44.53 -44.68 -42.41
CA LEU A 7 45.24 -43.64 -41.71
C LEU A 7 46.08 -42.76 -42.66
N ASN A 8 46.22 -41.47 -42.26
CA ASN A 8 47.50 -40.77 -42.07
C ASN A 8 47.19 -39.32 -41.64
N SER A 9 47.44 -39.00 -40.42
CA SER A 9 48.65 -38.38 -39.79
C SER A 9 48.95 -36.97 -40.27
N ILE A 10 49.03 -36.11 -39.28
CA ILE A 10 49.98 -35.00 -39.07
C ILE A 10 49.22 -33.77 -38.53
N GLY A 11 49.49 -33.39 -37.34
CA GLY A 11 49.95 -32.16 -36.86
C GLY A 11 49.37 -31.73 -35.53
N CYS A 12 50.03 -32.17 -34.46
CA CYS A 12 49.83 -31.62 -33.12
C CYS A 12 50.40 -30.19 -33.08
N VAL A 13 49.51 -29.18 -32.98
CA VAL A 13 49.92 -27.85 -32.54
C VAL A 13 49.23 -27.61 -31.21
N THR A 14 50.01 -27.80 -30.16
CA THR A 14 49.67 -27.38 -28.82
C THR A 14 49.68 -25.84 -28.76
N SER A 15 48.53 -25.20 -28.84
CA SER A 15 48.40 -23.82 -28.37
C SER A 15 47.97 -23.84 -26.90
N THR A 16 48.94 -23.59 -26.05
CA THR A 16 48.75 -23.22 -24.67
C THR A 16 48.06 -21.86 -24.65
N THR A 17 46.72 -21.84 -24.46
CA THR A 17 46.04 -20.65 -24.02
C THR A 17 46.17 -20.57 -22.52
N SER A 18 46.99 -19.61 -22.07
CA SER A 18 46.98 -19.14 -20.68
C SER A 18 45.57 -18.75 -20.27
N PRO A 19 45.15 -19.02 -19.00
CA PRO A 19 43.92 -18.52 -18.50
C PRO A 19 43.97 -16.99 -18.56
N ALA A 20 42.86 -16.38 -19.07
CA ALA A 20 42.67 -14.95 -19.07
C ALA A 20 42.80 -14.44 -17.65
N ALA A 21 43.70 -13.52 -17.45
CA ALA A 21 43.87 -12.83 -16.18
C ALA A 21 42.58 -12.08 -15.88
N THR A 22 42.00 -12.35 -14.73
CA THR A 22 41.02 -11.50 -14.04
C THR A 22 41.51 -10.05 -14.13
N PRO A 23 40.70 -9.05 -14.53
CA PRO A 23 41.13 -7.67 -14.52
C PRO A 23 41.46 -7.28 -13.09
N THR A 24 42.75 -7.24 -12.76
CA THR A 24 43.25 -6.59 -11.55
C THR A 24 42.80 -5.11 -11.60
N ARG A 25 41.94 -4.73 -10.67
CA ARG A 25 41.65 -3.29 -10.36
C ARG A 25 43.01 -2.56 -10.33
N THR A 26 43.16 -1.58 -11.18
CA THR A 26 44.35 -0.74 -11.23
C THR A 26 44.47 0.01 -9.90
N SER A 27 45.68 0.10 -9.35
CA SER A 27 46.07 0.61 -8.04
C SER A 27 45.82 2.12 -7.80
N ASP A 28 44.90 2.75 -8.53
CA ASP A 28 44.61 4.19 -8.47
C ASP A 28 43.22 4.56 -7.96
N THR A 29 42.38 3.58 -7.56
CA THR A 29 41.06 3.92 -6.98
C THR A 29 41.26 4.31 -5.52
N PRO A 30 40.82 5.52 -5.08
CA PRO A 30 40.93 5.89 -3.66
C PRO A 30 40.16 4.91 -2.79
N ARG A 31 40.80 4.44 -1.71
CA ARG A 31 40.18 3.52 -0.74
C ARG A 31 39.16 4.30 0.08
N ARG A 32 37.87 3.98 -0.12
CA ARG A 32 36.77 4.68 0.56
C ARG A 32 36.02 3.72 1.45
N LEU A 33 35.99 4.03 2.76
CA LEU A 33 35.28 3.28 3.79
C LEU A 33 33.97 3.99 4.13
N MET A 34 32.84 3.30 4.02
CA MET A 34 31.52 3.79 4.45
C MET A 34 31.11 3.04 5.72
N LEU A 35 30.88 3.78 6.80
CA LEU A 35 30.41 3.27 8.09
C LEU A 35 29.00 3.80 8.35
N ILE A 36 28.05 2.91 8.56
CA ILE A 36 26.62 3.25 8.69
C ILE A 36 26.14 2.91 10.10
N ASP A 37 25.50 3.85 10.76
CA ASP A 37 24.73 3.65 11.98
C ASP A 37 23.40 2.96 11.64
N GLY A 38 23.35 1.65 11.86
CA GLY A 38 22.25 0.79 11.45
C GLY A 38 20.94 1.11 12.16
N HIS A 39 20.97 1.35 13.48
CA HIS A 39 19.77 1.70 14.24
C HIS A 39 19.22 3.07 13.89
N SER A 40 20.07 4.07 13.80
CA SER A 40 19.67 5.43 13.41
C SER A 40 19.00 5.44 12.04
N MET A 41 19.60 4.75 11.06
CA MET A 41 19.07 4.67 9.70
C MET A 41 17.81 3.81 9.61
N ALA A 42 17.71 2.69 10.34
CA ALA A 42 16.53 1.85 10.39
C ALA A 42 15.31 2.57 11.01
N PHE A 43 15.51 3.30 12.12
CA PHE A 43 14.45 4.12 12.71
C PHE A 43 13.99 5.23 11.75
N ARG A 44 14.93 5.85 11.06
CA ARG A 44 14.60 6.87 10.08
C ARG A 44 13.77 6.33 8.93
N ALA A 45 14.14 5.16 8.40
CA ALA A 45 13.39 4.45 7.37
C ALA A 45 11.98 4.09 7.85
N PHE A 46 11.87 3.58 9.07
CA PHE A 46 10.60 3.23 9.69
C PHE A 46 9.63 4.40 9.76
N TYR A 47 10.10 5.59 10.16
CA TYR A 47 9.25 6.77 10.28
C TYR A 47 9.00 7.49 8.95
N ALA A 48 9.76 7.20 7.92
CA ALA A 48 9.56 7.77 6.60
C ALA A 48 8.47 7.05 5.78
N LEU A 49 8.23 5.77 6.08
CA LEU A 49 7.30 4.92 5.35
C LEU A 49 6.20 4.40 6.29
N PRO A 50 4.90 4.54 5.94
CA PRO A 50 3.80 4.01 6.74
C PRO A 50 3.90 2.49 6.88
N ALA A 51 3.91 1.96 8.11
CA ALA A 51 4.08 0.52 8.37
C ALA A 51 2.93 -0.33 7.80
N GLU A 52 1.73 0.24 7.75
CA GLU A 52 0.53 -0.39 7.19
C GLU A 52 0.64 -0.73 5.69
N ASN A 53 1.53 -0.06 4.96
CA ASN A 53 1.74 -0.28 3.53
C ASN A 53 2.89 -1.27 3.23
N PHE A 54 3.59 -1.73 4.26
CA PHE A 54 4.77 -2.58 4.13
C PHE A 54 4.71 -3.71 5.16
N ALA A 55 3.85 -4.69 4.90
CA ALA A 55 3.79 -5.92 5.67
C ALA A 55 3.72 -7.11 4.72
N THR A 56 4.38 -8.21 5.08
CA THR A 56 4.24 -9.47 4.36
C THR A 56 2.84 -10.06 4.59
N THR A 57 2.43 -11.01 3.77
CA THR A 57 1.19 -11.79 3.98
C THR A 57 1.18 -12.48 5.34
N GLY A 58 2.37 -12.78 5.91
CA GLY A 58 2.57 -13.28 7.28
C GLY A 58 2.43 -12.24 8.39
N GLY A 59 2.09 -10.98 8.06
CA GLY A 59 1.93 -9.89 9.04
C GLY A 59 3.25 -9.29 9.55
N GLN A 60 4.41 -9.70 9.03
CA GLN A 60 5.70 -9.11 9.37
C GLN A 60 5.84 -7.73 8.71
N HIS A 61 5.99 -6.68 9.51
CA HIS A 61 6.27 -5.34 8.98
C HIS A 61 7.66 -5.25 8.40
N THR A 62 7.81 -4.62 7.23
CA THR A 62 9.05 -4.54 6.44
C THR A 62 9.41 -3.13 5.98
N ASN A 63 8.67 -2.10 6.40
CA ASN A 63 8.88 -0.72 5.99
C ASN A 63 10.27 -0.18 6.34
N ALA A 64 10.81 -0.52 7.52
CA ALA A 64 12.17 -0.13 7.89
C ALA A 64 13.22 -0.83 7.02
N VAL A 65 13.03 -2.12 6.73
CA VAL A 65 13.92 -2.90 5.85
C VAL A 65 13.93 -2.30 4.44
N TYR A 66 12.75 -2.08 3.86
CA TYR A 66 12.59 -1.50 2.53
C TYR A 66 13.25 -0.11 2.42
N GLY A 67 12.95 0.76 3.39
CA GLY A 67 13.50 2.11 3.42
C GLY A 67 15.01 2.13 3.65
N PHE A 68 15.53 1.24 4.51
CA PHE A 68 16.96 1.08 4.76
C PHE A 68 17.70 0.64 3.49
N LEU A 69 17.23 -0.39 2.80
CA LEU A 69 17.83 -0.88 1.55
C LEU A 69 17.77 0.19 0.46
N SER A 70 16.68 0.94 0.36
CA SER A 70 16.56 2.04 -0.60
C SER A 70 17.58 3.16 -0.34
N MET A 71 17.82 3.52 0.93
CA MET A 71 18.85 4.49 1.31
C MET A 71 20.25 3.96 1.04
N LEU A 72 20.52 2.72 1.44
CA LEU A 72 21.81 2.06 1.23
C LEU A 72 22.18 2.00 -0.26
N THR A 73 21.22 1.63 -1.11
CA THR A 73 21.40 1.58 -2.57
C THR A 73 21.83 2.94 -3.14
N ASN A 74 21.14 4.00 -2.72
CA ASN A 74 21.48 5.34 -3.16
C ASN A 74 22.87 5.76 -2.66
N LEU A 75 23.19 5.47 -1.39
CA LEU A 75 24.50 5.74 -0.81
C LEU A 75 25.64 5.04 -1.55
N ILE A 76 25.51 3.74 -1.83
CA ILE A 76 26.53 2.99 -2.57
C ILE A 76 26.67 3.54 -3.98
N LYS A 77 25.56 3.86 -4.65
CA LYS A 77 25.55 4.44 -6.00
C LYS A 77 26.24 5.81 -6.08
N GLU A 78 25.93 6.70 -5.12
CA GLU A 78 26.46 8.07 -5.13
C GLU A 78 27.91 8.16 -4.65
N GLU A 79 28.23 7.41 -3.60
CA GLU A 79 29.54 7.52 -2.93
C GLU A 79 30.56 6.49 -3.40
N GLN A 80 30.15 5.41 -4.07
CA GLN A 80 31.00 4.36 -4.63
C GLN A 80 32.07 3.86 -3.62
N PRO A 81 31.68 3.41 -2.41
CA PRO A 81 32.61 2.94 -1.42
C PRO A 81 33.28 1.62 -1.86
N THR A 82 34.53 1.43 -1.49
CA THR A 82 35.23 0.15 -1.65
C THR A 82 35.07 -0.78 -0.46
N HIS A 83 34.78 -0.19 0.72
CA HIS A 83 34.61 -0.91 1.99
C HIS A 83 33.35 -0.39 2.67
N VAL A 84 32.54 -1.29 3.20
CA VAL A 84 31.26 -0.94 3.84
C VAL A 84 31.06 -1.78 5.10
N ALA A 85 30.62 -1.12 6.18
CA ALA A 85 30.13 -1.82 7.35
C ALA A 85 28.94 -1.08 7.96
N VAL A 86 28.03 -1.84 8.55
CA VAL A 86 26.87 -1.34 9.28
C VAL A 86 27.01 -1.73 10.76
N ALA A 87 27.07 -0.75 11.64
CA ALA A 87 27.16 -0.97 13.08
C ALA A 87 25.77 -0.94 13.72
N PHE A 88 25.49 -1.86 14.63
CA PHE A 88 24.24 -1.94 15.38
C PHE A 88 24.49 -1.95 16.89
N ASP A 89 23.53 -1.42 17.65
CA ASP A 89 23.51 -1.56 19.10
C ASP A 89 23.02 -2.95 19.52
N VAL A 90 23.67 -3.60 20.47
CA VAL A 90 23.19 -4.88 21.02
C VAL A 90 21.96 -4.69 21.91
N GLY A 91 21.91 -3.57 22.62
CA GLY A 91 20.81 -3.28 23.53
C GLY A 91 20.95 -1.93 24.24
N ARG A 92 20.11 -1.73 25.28
CA ARG A 92 20.12 -0.46 26.05
C ARG A 92 21.15 -0.42 27.19
N HIS A 93 21.78 -1.56 27.48
CA HIS A 93 22.74 -1.67 28.59
C HIS A 93 24.18 -1.51 28.06
N THR A 94 24.76 -0.35 28.35
CA THR A 94 26.13 -0.01 27.94
C THR A 94 26.87 0.61 29.12
N PHE A 95 28.21 0.74 29.03
CA PHE A 95 29.00 1.40 30.07
C PHE A 95 28.46 2.81 30.39
N ARG A 96 27.83 3.51 29.43
CA ARG A 96 27.21 4.83 29.65
C ARG A 96 26.01 4.75 30.59
N SER A 97 25.20 3.71 30.45
CA SER A 97 24.06 3.49 31.35
C SER A 97 24.49 3.02 32.74
N GLU A 98 25.69 2.38 32.86
CA GLU A 98 26.29 2.06 34.15
C GLU A 98 26.82 3.33 34.83
N MET A 99 27.46 4.24 34.10
CA MET A 99 27.96 5.52 34.64
C MET A 99 26.82 6.47 34.99
N PHE A 100 25.72 6.48 34.22
CA PHE A 100 24.57 7.34 34.42
C PHE A 100 23.27 6.60 34.12
N PRO A 101 22.56 6.05 35.14
CA PRO A 101 21.37 5.22 34.93
C PRO A 101 20.22 5.93 34.20
N GLU A 102 20.16 7.25 34.26
CA GLU A 102 19.18 8.05 33.52
C GLU A 102 19.53 8.27 32.04
N TYR A 103 20.72 7.86 31.59
CA TYR A 103 21.16 7.94 30.19
C TYR A 103 20.16 7.24 29.26
N LYS A 104 19.61 7.98 28.30
CA LYS A 104 18.60 7.51 27.34
C LYS A 104 17.32 6.90 27.97
N ALA A 105 17.10 7.07 29.30
CA ALA A 105 15.96 6.44 30.00
C ALA A 105 14.59 7.02 29.57
N GLN A 106 14.55 8.21 28.99
CA GLN A 106 13.31 8.86 28.50
C GLN A 106 12.87 8.41 27.11
N ARG A 107 13.69 7.59 26.42
CA ARG A 107 13.33 7.10 25.08
C ARG A 107 12.09 6.22 25.17
N ASP A 108 11.09 6.52 24.34
CA ASP A 108 9.86 5.74 24.22
C ASP A 108 10.15 4.25 23.97
N ALA A 109 9.20 3.40 24.32
CA ALA A 109 9.28 2.00 23.95
C ALA A 109 9.35 1.85 22.42
N THR A 110 10.14 0.91 21.94
CA THR A 110 10.25 0.56 20.53
C THR A 110 8.84 0.21 20.00
N PRO A 111 8.37 0.84 18.90
CA PRO A 111 7.10 0.48 18.29
C PRO A 111 7.00 -1.01 18.00
N GLU A 112 5.82 -1.60 18.20
CA GLU A 112 5.62 -3.04 17.96
C GLU A 112 5.90 -3.38 16.48
N GLU A 113 5.51 -2.51 15.56
CA GLU A 113 5.71 -2.66 14.13
C GLU A 113 7.20 -2.60 13.72
N PHE A 114 8.06 -2.01 14.56
CA PHE A 114 9.50 -1.96 14.31
C PHE A 114 10.24 -3.21 14.82
N LYS A 115 9.64 -3.93 15.77
CA LYS A 115 10.28 -5.11 16.36
C LYS A 115 10.60 -6.17 15.29
N GLY A 116 11.79 -6.73 15.36
CA GLY A 116 12.29 -7.73 14.42
C GLY A 116 12.85 -7.16 13.12
N GLN A 117 12.53 -5.93 12.73
CA GLN A 117 12.99 -5.38 11.44
C GLN A 117 14.51 -5.14 11.39
N VAL A 118 15.17 -4.85 12.51
CA VAL A 118 16.64 -4.72 12.57
C VAL A 118 17.31 -6.05 12.26
N GLU A 119 16.78 -7.14 12.80
CA GLU A 119 17.32 -8.48 12.53
C GLU A 119 17.11 -8.87 11.05
N LEU A 120 15.95 -8.53 10.47
CA LEU A 120 15.72 -8.72 9.04
C LEU A 120 16.67 -7.89 8.17
N ILE A 121 17.01 -6.66 8.57
CA ILE A 121 18.03 -5.85 7.88
C ILE A 121 19.36 -6.58 7.86
N LYS A 122 19.84 -7.10 9.01
CA LYS A 122 21.10 -7.85 9.10
C LYS A 122 21.08 -9.08 8.18
N GLN A 123 19.98 -9.84 8.18
CA GLN A 123 19.82 -11.03 7.35
C GLN A 123 19.81 -10.72 5.84
N VAL A 124 19.42 -9.51 5.43
CA VAL A 124 19.53 -9.09 4.03
C VAL A 124 20.93 -8.57 3.71
N LEU A 125 21.61 -7.90 4.65
CA LEU A 125 22.94 -7.35 4.44
C LEU A 125 24.00 -8.44 4.28
N GLU A 126 23.85 -9.58 4.97
CA GLU A 126 24.78 -10.71 4.91
C GLU A 126 24.95 -11.25 3.47
N PRO A 127 23.89 -11.66 2.74
CA PRO A 127 24.02 -12.11 1.37
C PRO A 127 24.35 -10.98 0.36
N LEU A 128 24.21 -9.71 0.76
CA LEU A 128 24.68 -8.56 -0.04
C LEU A 128 26.19 -8.32 0.11
N GLY A 129 26.89 -9.14 0.89
CA GLY A 129 28.32 -9.02 1.12
C GLY A 129 28.72 -7.83 1.99
N ILE A 130 27.77 -7.31 2.80
CA ILE A 130 27.99 -6.15 3.68
C ILE A 130 28.16 -6.60 5.11
N THR A 131 29.30 -6.27 5.71
CA THR A 131 29.64 -6.65 7.09
C THR A 131 28.76 -5.90 8.10
N THR A 132 28.13 -6.63 9.00
CA THR A 132 27.42 -6.08 10.16
C THR A 132 28.24 -6.26 11.44
N LEU A 133 28.25 -5.25 12.30
CA LEU A 133 29.06 -5.23 13.51
C LEU A 133 28.21 -4.87 14.73
N GLU A 134 28.45 -5.57 15.80
CA GLU A 134 27.86 -5.34 17.12
C GLU A 134 28.91 -5.59 18.21
N LYS A 135 28.80 -4.89 19.33
CA LYS A 135 29.69 -5.11 20.49
C LYS A 135 28.93 -4.92 21.79
N GLU A 136 28.91 -5.96 22.63
CA GLU A 136 28.37 -5.86 23.99
C GLU A 136 29.03 -4.72 24.76
N ASN A 137 28.24 -4.00 25.55
CA ASN A 137 28.65 -2.89 26.40
C ASN A 137 29.04 -1.59 25.65
N TYR A 138 29.04 -1.57 24.32
CA TYR A 138 29.36 -0.41 23.50
C TYR A 138 28.16 -0.08 22.58
N GLU A 139 28.10 1.17 22.14
CA GLU A 139 27.12 1.62 21.16
C GLU A 139 27.69 1.54 19.73
N ALA A 140 26.82 1.56 18.73
CA ALA A 140 27.21 1.59 17.32
C ALA A 140 28.19 2.75 17.02
N ASP A 141 27.99 3.91 17.67
CA ASP A 141 28.85 5.07 17.54
C ASP A 141 30.31 4.82 17.98
N ASP A 142 30.53 3.99 19.01
CA ASP A 142 31.89 3.62 19.49
C ASP A 142 32.57 2.68 18.48
N ILE A 143 31.81 1.77 17.85
CA ILE A 143 32.31 0.91 16.77
C ILE A 143 32.74 1.78 15.57
N ILE A 144 31.87 2.70 15.16
CA ILE A 144 32.14 3.64 14.07
C ILE A 144 33.36 4.52 14.37
N ALA A 145 33.45 5.06 15.58
CA ALA A 145 34.57 5.87 16.02
C ALA A 145 35.90 5.09 16.00
N THR A 146 35.87 3.84 16.43
CA THR A 146 37.06 2.96 16.43
C THR A 146 37.51 2.68 15.00
N LEU A 147 36.60 2.28 14.12
CA LEU A 147 36.95 1.94 12.74
C LEU A 147 37.38 3.17 11.94
N SER A 148 36.72 4.32 12.09
CA SER A 148 37.10 5.56 11.41
C SER A 148 38.50 6.03 11.84
N THR A 149 38.83 5.92 13.14
CA THR A 149 40.14 6.25 13.68
C THR A 149 41.23 5.28 13.18
N ALA A 150 40.92 3.99 13.11
CA ALA A 150 41.86 2.97 12.62
C ALA A 150 42.06 3.05 11.08
N ALA A 151 41.09 3.59 10.34
CA ALA A 151 41.17 3.75 8.88
C ALA A 151 42.06 4.91 8.44
N GLU A 152 42.22 5.96 9.25
CA GLU A 152 43.01 7.15 8.93
C GLU A 152 44.46 6.83 8.59
N PRO A 153 45.25 6.11 9.42
CA PRO A 153 46.66 5.77 9.13
C PRO A 153 46.78 4.80 7.95
N LEU A 154 45.71 4.11 7.54
CA LEU A 154 45.66 3.22 6.39
C LEU A 154 45.35 3.92 5.08
N GLY A 155 45.12 5.25 5.14
CA GLY A 155 44.88 6.10 3.96
C GLY A 155 43.46 5.99 3.37
N PHE A 156 42.47 5.62 4.17
CA PHE A 156 41.07 5.64 3.74
C PHE A 156 40.50 7.04 3.76
N GLU A 157 39.68 7.35 2.76
CA GLU A 157 38.60 8.35 2.87
C GLU A 157 37.43 7.69 3.60
N THR A 158 37.02 8.21 4.76
CA THR A 158 35.95 7.62 5.57
C THR A 158 34.68 8.45 5.50
N LEU A 159 33.56 7.81 5.19
CA LEU A 159 32.21 8.38 5.20
C LEU A 159 31.39 7.75 6.31
N ILE A 160 30.93 8.56 7.26
CA ILE A 160 30.06 8.11 8.36
C ILE A 160 28.64 8.55 8.07
N VAL A 161 27.71 7.59 7.99
CA VAL A 161 26.29 7.83 7.75
C VAL A 161 25.53 7.65 9.06
N THR A 162 25.13 8.74 9.68
CA THR A 162 24.41 8.71 10.96
C THR A 162 23.50 9.92 11.13
N GLY A 163 22.42 9.75 11.90
CA GLY A 163 21.57 10.86 12.37
C GLY A 163 22.03 11.44 13.71
N ASP A 164 23.13 10.95 14.29
CA ASP A 164 23.68 11.46 15.54
C ASP A 164 24.69 12.59 15.28
N ARG A 165 24.50 13.69 16.00
CA ARG A 165 25.37 14.87 15.89
C ARG A 165 26.69 14.69 16.66
N ASP A 166 26.72 13.79 17.61
CA ASP A 166 27.93 13.54 18.38
C ASP A 166 29.03 12.95 17.50
N SER A 167 28.68 12.32 16.38
CA SER A 167 29.64 11.89 15.35
C SER A 167 30.42 13.02 14.69
N PHE A 168 30.01 14.30 14.84
CA PHE A 168 30.80 15.43 14.33
C PHE A 168 32.18 15.53 14.97
N GLN A 169 32.38 14.98 16.16
CA GLN A 169 33.71 14.86 16.80
C GLN A 169 34.72 14.00 16.02
N LEU A 170 34.23 13.18 15.08
CA LEU A 170 35.06 12.29 14.26
C LEU A 170 35.50 12.94 12.95
N VAL A 171 34.89 14.06 12.58
CA VAL A 171 35.19 14.77 11.33
C VAL A 171 36.61 15.30 11.34
N ASN A 172 37.38 15.01 10.27
CA ASN A 172 38.73 15.49 10.06
C ASN A 172 39.04 15.60 8.55
N GLY A 173 40.28 15.70 8.15
CA GLY A 173 40.70 15.84 6.75
C GLY A 173 40.41 14.63 5.88
N THR A 174 40.20 13.45 6.47
CA THR A 174 39.90 12.18 5.79
C THR A 174 38.53 11.59 6.14
N THR A 175 37.88 12.12 7.18
CA THR A 175 36.58 11.62 7.66
C THR A 175 35.50 12.68 7.49
N THR A 176 34.42 12.35 6.78
CA THR A 176 33.23 13.18 6.53
C THR A 176 32.00 12.50 7.12
N VAL A 177 31.10 13.26 7.78
CA VAL A 177 29.80 12.78 8.25
C VAL A 177 28.73 13.15 7.24
N LEU A 178 27.99 12.13 6.78
CA LEU A 178 26.80 12.28 5.94
C LEU A 178 25.56 12.26 6.85
N TYR A 179 25.03 13.46 7.08
CA TYR A 179 23.92 13.67 8.03
C TYR A 179 22.59 13.83 7.28
N PRO A 180 21.58 12.99 7.55
CA PRO A 180 20.29 13.05 6.87
C PRO A 180 19.45 14.26 7.37
N MET A 181 19.00 15.15 6.47
CA MET A 181 18.24 16.35 6.82
C MET A 181 16.72 16.14 6.79
N ARG A 182 16.14 15.69 5.66
CA ARG A 182 14.70 15.44 5.49
C ARG A 182 14.49 14.16 4.67
N GLY A 183 13.57 13.30 5.13
CA GLY A 183 13.29 12.05 4.45
C GLY A 183 14.50 11.12 4.39
N VAL A 184 14.55 10.26 3.38
CA VAL A 184 15.58 9.22 3.20
C VAL A 184 16.61 9.57 2.10
N SER A 185 16.42 10.67 1.37
CA SER A 185 17.17 10.96 0.13
C SER A 185 18.10 12.16 0.20
N THR A 186 18.00 13.03 1.20
CA THR A 186 18.82 14.25 1.24
C THR A 186 19.81 14.22 2.40
N LEU A 187 21.09 14.08 2.07
CA LEU A 187 22.20 14.07 3.04
C LEU A 187 22.99 15.38 2.97
N HIS A 188 23.39 15.88 4.14
CA HIS A 188 24.30 17.02 4.25
C HIS A 188 25.69 16.53 4.64
N ARG A 189 26.72 16.96 3.90
CA ARG A 189 28.10 16.57 4.13
C ARG A 189 28.74 17.51 5.16
N PHE A 190 29.12 16.96 6.30
CA PHE A 190 29.86 17.68 7.32
C PHE A 190 31.35 17.39 7.22
N THR A 191 32.04 18.30 6.59
CA THR A 191 33.51 18.44 6.59
C THR A 191 33.94 19.32 7.76
N PRO A 192 35.25 19.43 8.09
CA PRO A 192 35.69 20.36 9.13
C PRO A 192 35.17 21.78 8.95
N ASP A 193 35.23 22.29 7.71
CA ASP A 193 34.75 23.66 7.37
C ASP A 193 33.23 23.77 7.59
N ALA A 194 32.45 22.76 7.23
CA ALA A 194 31.00 22.76 7.42
C ALA A 194 30.59 22.69 8.91
N VAL A 195 31.36 22.01 9.75
CA VAL A 195 31.17 22.01 11.20
C VAL A 195 31.50 23.41 11.77
N GLU A 196 32.62 24.01 11.32
CA GLU A 196 33.03 25.33 11.78
C GLU A 196 32.06 26.42 11.30
N GLU A 197 31.60 26.37 10.05
CA GLU A 197 30.57 27.29 9.52
C GLU A 197 29.27 27.22 10.33
N LYS A 198 28.83 26.04 10.68
CA LYS A 198 27.54 25.84 11.36
C LYS A 198 27.59 26.13 12.85
N TYR A 199 28.63 25.69 13.53
CA TYR A 199 28.73 25.73 14.99
C TYR A 199 29.77 26.75 15.50
N GLY A 200 30.63 27.29 14.62
CA GLY A 200 31.75 28.18 14.99
C GLY A 200 32.81 27.49 15.85
N LEU A 201 32.94 26.15 15.70
CA LEU A 201 33.81 25.29 16.51
C LEU A 201 34.48 24.27 15.59
N THR A 202 35.70 23.88 15.95
CA THR A 202 36.34 22.72 15.31
C THR A 202 35.62 21.41 15.70
N PRO A 203 35.70 20.35 14.87
CA PRO A 203 35.14 19.07 15.21
C PRO A 203 35.60 18.55 16.58
N GLN A 204 36.87 18.73 16.95
CA GLN A 204 37.44 18.29 18.22
C GLN A 204 36.84 19.02 19.44
N GLN A 205 36.30 20.24 19.24
CA GLN A 205 35.63 21.02 20.27
C GLN A 205 34.15 20.67 20.43
N TYR A 206 33.57 19.90 19.50
CA TYR A 206 32.15 19.59 19.53
C TYR A 206 31.70 18.84 20.81
N PRO A 207 32.43 17.79 21.32
CA PRO A 207 32.05 17.15 22.57
C PRO A 207 32.06 18.08 23.80
N ASP A 208 32.98 19.01 23.83
CA ASP A 208 33.07 20.02 24.89
C ASP A 208 31.88 20.98 24.87
N PHE A 209 31.48 21.37 23.67
CA PHE A 209 30.28 22.19 23.45
C PHE A 209 29.01 21.42 23.83
N ALA A 210 28.85 20.13 23.39
CA ALA A 210 27.73 19.30 23.71
C ALA A 210 27.58 19.07 25.24
N ALA A 211 28.67 18.86 25.93
CA ALA A 211 28.69 18.70 27.37
C ALA A 211 28.14 19.91 28.13
N LEU A 212 28.43 21.11 27.66
CA LEU A 212 27.94 22.38 28.27
C LEU A 212 26.46 22.60 27.98
N ARG A 213 26.04 22.37 26.73
CA ARG A 213 24.66 22.54 26.28
C ARG A 213 23.73 21.50 26.88
N GLY A 214 24.24 20.31 27.09
CA GLY A 214 23.47 19.10 27.35
C GLY A 214 22.85 18.53 26.08
N ASP A 215 22.33 17.31 26.17
CA ASP A 215 21.59 16.68 25.12
C ASP A 215 20.27 16.06 25.63
N PRO A 216 19.11 16.66 25.28
CA PRO A 216 17.81 16.14 25.69
C PRO A 216 17.50 14.75 25.09
N SER A 217 18.09 14.39 23.93
CA SER A 217 17.84 13.08 23.30
C SER A 217 18.48 11.93 24.06
N ASP A 218 19.58 12.24 24.76
CA ASP A 218 20.33 11.32 25.61
C ASP A 218 20.06 11.51 27.11
N ASN A 219 19.12 12.41 27.43
CA ASN A 219 18.78 12.79 28.80
C ASN A 219 19.97 13.40 29.58
N LEU A 220 20.85 14.09 28.88
CA LEU A 220 21.98 14.78 29.51
C LEU A 220 21.60 16.22 29.86
N PRO A 221 21.50 16.57 31.14
CA PRO A 221 21.11 17.92 31.56
C PRO A 221 22.22 18.91 31.25
N GLY A 222 21.88 20.00 30.57
CA GLY A 222 22.80 21.12 30.36
C GLY A 222 22.89 22.06 31.55
N ILE A 223 23.74 23.05 31.45
CA ILE A 223 23.88 24.10 32.47
C ILE A 223 22.71 25.09 32.35
N PRO A 224 21.97 25.36 33.43
CA PRO A 224 20.85 26.30 33.41
C PRO A 224 21.26 27.70 32.90
N GLY A 225 20.58 28.16 31.84
CA GLY A 225 20.86 29.47 31.19
C GLY A 225 22.00 29.45 30.18
N VAL A 226 22.65 28.29 29.96
CA VAL A 226 23.68 28.10 28.94
C VAL A 226 23.05 27.38 27.74
N GLY A 227 22.68 28.14 26.73
CA GLY A 227 22.27 27.61 25.44
C GLY A 227 23.43 27.56 24.44
N GLU A 228 23.13 27.17 23.23
CA GLU A 228 24.08 26.96 22.13
C GLU A 228 25.09 28.11 21.92
N LYS A 229 24.61 29.35 21.86
CA LYS A 229 25.48 30.54 21.69
C LYS A 229 26.44 30.80 22.87
N THR A 230 25.99 30.50 24.09
CA THR A 230 26.81 30.69 25.29
C THR A 230 27.90 29.61 25.38
N ALA A 231 27.51 28.35 25.15
CA ALA A 231 28.45 27.22 25.11
C ALA A 231 29.51 27.42 24.03
N GLN A 232 29.10 27.78 22.82
CA GLN A 232 29.99 28.11 21.70
C GLN A 232 30.99 29.20 22.10
N LYS A 233 30.48 30.33 22.61
CA LYS A 233 31.33 31.47 23.01
C LYS A 233 32.38 31.04 24.04
N TRP A 234 32.03 30.24 25.03
CA TRP A 234 32.95 29.79 26.06
C TRP A 234 34.03 28.86 25.49
N ILE A 235 33.64 27.89 24.66
CA ILE A 235 34.63 26.98 24.03
C ILE A 235 35.57 27.76 23.09
N VAL A 236 35.10 28.70 22.33
CA VAL A 236 35.96 29.57 21.49
C VAL A 236 36.90 30.44 22.38
N GLN A 237 36.39 30.98 23.46
CA GLN A 237 37.15 31.90 24.36
C GLN A 237 38.25 31.15 25.13
N TYR A 238 37.94 29.94 25.66
CA TYR A 238 38.87 29.19 26.52
C TYR A 238 39.61 28.09 25.76
N GLY A 239 39.24 27.83 24.52
CA GLY A 239 39.82 26.79 23.64
C GLY A 239 39.32 25.39 23.88
N SER A 240 39.03 25.03 25.15
CA SER A 240 38.50 23.70 25.54
C SER A 240 37.67 23.80 26.82
N LEU A 241 36.86 22.75 27.06
CA LEU A 241 36.13 22.60 28.31
C LEU A 241 37.08 22.52 29.53
N ALA A 242 38.16 21.76 29.43
CA ALA A 242 39.15 21.67 30.54
C ALA A 242 39.65 23.07 30.96
N ASN A 243 40.10 23.86 30.02
CA ASN A 243 40.53 25.21 30.31
C ASN A 243 39.39 26.10 30.85
N LEU A 244 38.16 25.95 30.38
CA LEU A 244 37.00 26.67 30.92
C LEU A 244 36.77 26.31 32.39
N LEU A 245 36.88 25.03 32.73
CA LEU A 245 36.63 24.52 34.08
C LEU A 245 37.75 25.02 35.05
N ASP A 246 39.01 25.08 34.60
CA ASP A 246 40.12 25.63 35.36
C ASP A 246 39.97 27.13 35.64
N HIS A 247 39.21 27.85 34.76
CA HIS A 247 38.94 29.28 34.89
C HIS A 247 37.49 29.60 35.25
N ALA A 248 36.77 28.62 35.81
CA ALA A 248 35.33 28.75 36.10
C ALA A 248 35.00 29.92 37.05
N ASP A 249 35.94 30.31 37.90
CA ASP A 249 35.79 31.44 38.80
C ASP A 249 35.87 32.81 38.08
N GLU A 250 36.43 32.88 36.90
CA GLU A 250 36.52 34.09 36.08
C GLU A 250 35.22 34.37 35.34
N VAL A 251 34.35 33.34 35.15
CA VAL A 251 33.07 33.45 34.45
C VAL A 251 32.05 34.17 35.30
N LYS A 252 31.75 35.43 34.92
CA LYS A 252 30.89 36.35 35.69
C LYS A 252 29.38 36.11 35.44
N GLY A 253 28.56 36.51 36.42
CA GLY A 253 27.11 36.57 36.29
C GLY A 253 26.41 35.25 36.65
N LYS A 254 25.08 35.19 36.39
CA LYS A 254 24.23 34.04 36.78
C LYS A 254 24.73 32.75 36.12
N VAL A 255 25.09 32.77 34.85
CA VAL A 255 25.54 31.58 34.10
C VAL A 255 26.88 31.07 34.61
N GLY A 256 27.80 31.94 35.11
CA GLY A 256 29.04 31.55 35.79
C GLY A 256 28.75 30.81 37.12
N ASN A 257 27.77 31.30 37.88
CA ASN A 257 27.34 30.62 39.09
C ASN A 257 26.76 29.23 38.74
N SER A 258 25.87 29.15 37.75
CA SER A 258 25.31 27.89 37.28
C SER A 258 26.39 26.92 36.81
N LEU A 259 27.46 27.38 36.14
CA LEU A 259 28.60 26.55 35.76
C LEU A 259 29.30 25.96 37.01
N ARG A 260 29.65 26.81 38.01
CA ARG A 260 30.33 26.34 39.24
C ARG A 260 29.48 25.32 40.03
N GLU A 261 28.17 25.51 40.02
CA GLU A 261 27.24 24.58 40.70
C GLU A 261 27.12 23.21 39.98
N ARG A 262 27.52 23.12 38.71
CA ARG A 262 27.32 21.95 37.86
C ARG A 262 28.62 21.37 37.27
N LEU A 263 29.78 21.63 37.88
CA LEU A 263 31.09 21.19 37.35
C LEU A 263 31.15 19.64 37.16
N ASP A 264 30.66 18.90 38.12
CA ASP A 264 30.69 17.43 38.08
C ASP A 264 29.72 16.90 37.02
N GLN A 265 28.53 17.54 36.84
CA GLN A 265 27.60 17.17 35.78
C GLN A 265 28.20 17.41 34.40
N VAL A 266 28.89 18.53 34.21
CA VAL A 266 29.50 18.86 32.91
C VAL A 266 30.65 17.91 32.58
N LYS A 267 31.44 17.51 33.57
CA LYS A 267 32.47 16.47 33.39
C LYS A 267 31.86 15.13 32.99
N LEU A 268 30.82 14.73 33.72
CA LEU A 268 30.08 13.50 33.40
C LEU A 268 29.48 13.57 31.97
N ASN A 269 28.83 14.66 31.58
CA ASN A 269 28.32 14.86 30.23
C ASN A 269 29.42 14.70 29.18
N ARG A 270 30.62 15.28 29.47
CA ARG A 270 31.76 15.19 28.55
C ARG A 270 32.25 13.75 28.36
N ASP A 271 32.30 13.01 29.46
CA ASP A 271 32.71 11.59 29.45
C ASP A 271 31.65 10.75 28.70
N LEU A 272 30.37 11.03 28.87
CA LEU A 272 29.27 10.33 28.20
C LEU A 272 29.15 10.67 26.69
N THR A 273 29.47 11.91 26.30
CA THR A 273 29.43 12.36 24.88
C THR A 273 30.67 11.90 24.10
N ALA A 274 31.77 11.59 24.79
CA ALA A 274 32.98 11.09 24.15
C ALA A 274 32.79 9.71 23.56
N MET A 275 33.10 9.55 22.29
CA MET A 275 33.12 8.24 21.65
C MET A 275 34.40 7.48 21.95
N VAL A 276 34.31 6.21 22.23
CA VAL A 276 35.45 5.31 22.43
C VAL A 276 36.06 4.98 21.08
N LYS A 277 37.40 5.12 20.92
CA LYS A 277 38.09 5.00 19.65
C LYS A 277 39.02 3.82 19.55
N ASP A 278 39.02 2.95 20.56
CA ASP A 278 39.93 1.79 20.71
C ASP A 278 39.18 0.53 21.19
N VAL A 279 37.91 0.40 20.82
CA VAL A 279 37.11 -0.81 21.11
C VAL A 279 37.75 -2.02 20.43
N SER A 280 37.94 -3.11 21.16
CA SER A 280 38.45 -4.36 20.59
C SER A 280 37.41 -5.00 19.68
N LEU A 281 37.55 -4.80 18.37
CA LEU A 281 36.67 -5.32 17.33
C LEU A 281 37.28 -6.59 16.68
N PRO A 282 36.45 -7.49 16.13
CA PRO A 282 36.95 -8.72 15.47
C PRO A 282 37.51 -8.45 14.06
N VAL A 283 37.39 -7.25 13.55
CA VAL A 283 37.76 -6.86 12.18
C VAL A 283 38.53 -5.54 12.17
N THR A 284 39.35 -5.37 11.14
CA THR A 284 40.06 -4.11 10.83
C THR A 284 39.43 -3.47 9.57
N PRO A 285 39.67 -2.15 9.31
CA PRO A 285 39.14 -1.49 8.12
C PRO A 285 39.44 -2.19 6.79
N ASP A 286 40.64 -2.78 6.64
CA ASP A 286 41.03 -3.53 5.43
C ASP A 286 40.19 -4.79 5.18
N GLN A 287 39.53 -5.32 6.19
CA GLN A 287 38.69 -6.54 6.11
C GLN A 287 37.23 -6.24 5.81
N LEU A 288 36.88 -4.97 5.64
CA LEU A 288 35.50 -4.51 5.38
C LEU A 288 35.25 -4.27 3.88
N GLU A 289 36.11 -4.82 3.01
CA GLU A 289 35.91 -4.74 1.55
C GLU A 289 34.56 -5.31 1.19
N LEU A 290 33.79 -4.53 0.37
CA LEU A 290 32.48 -4.95 -0.10
C LEU A 290 32.64 -6.23 -0.92
N GLN A 291 32.04 -7.31 -0.43
CA GLN A 291 32.10 -8.61 -1.11
C GLN A 291 31.03 -8.70 -2.19
N PRO A 292 31.22 -9.51 -3.23
CA PRO A 292 30.21 -9.78 -4.23
C PRO A 292 28.94 -10.35 -3.60
N ALA A 293 27.77 -9.86 -4.05
CA ALA A 293 26.48 -10.32 -3.52
C ALA A 293 26.18 -11.76 -3.95
N GLN A 294 25.65 -12.55 -3.03
CA GLN A 294 25.14 -13.90 -3.25
C GLN A 294 23.70 -13.80 -3.81
N VAL A 295 23.59 -13.64 -5.12
CA VAL A 295 22.35 -13.25 -5.79
C VAL A 295 21.18 -14.19 -5.50
N ALA A 296 21.41 -15.51 -5.43
CA ALA A 296 20.34 -16.48 -5.12
C ALA A 296 19.81 -16.31 -3.67
N GLU A 297 20.67 -16.04 -2.70
CA GLU A 297 20.27 -15.83 -1.30
C GLU A 297 19.57 -14.47 -1.14
N VAL A 298 20.05 -13.43 -1.84
CA VAL A 298 19.36 -12.13 -1.91
C VAL A 298 17.95 -12.31 -2.47
N ALA A 299 17.79 -13.02 -3.58
CA ALA A 299 16.50 -13.28 -4.19
C ALA A 299 15.56 -14.01 -3.23
N ALA A 300 16.02 -15.11 -2.60
CA ALA A 300 15.22 -15.86 -1.63
C ALA A 300 14.77 -14.99 -0.45
N LYS A 301 15.66 -14.13 0.06
CA LYS A 301 15.31 -13.24 1.18
C LYS A 301 14.35 -12.12 0.77
N PHE A 302 14.46 -11.58 -0.44
CA PHE A 302 13.51 -10.60 -0.98
C PHE A 302 12.12 -11.21 -1.20
N ASP A 303 12.07 -12.47 -1.65
CA ASP A 303 10.81 -13.21 -1.80
C ASP A 303 10.15 -13.49 -0.45
N GLU A 304 10.93 -13.87 0.58
CA GLU A 304 10.45 -14.03 1.96
C GLU A 304 9.85 -12.72 2.51
N LEU A 305 10.49 -11.59 2.21
CA LEU A 305 10.04 -10.26 2.64
C LEU A 305 8.99 -9.64 1.71
N GLU A 306 8.62 -10.35 0.64
CA GLU A 306 7.66 -9.91 -0.38
C GLU A 306 8.03 -8.56 -1.01
N PHE A 307 9.32 -8.32 -1.19
CA PHE A 307 9.81 -7.15 -1.92
C PHE A 307 9.73 -7.38 -3.42
N GLY A 308 9.16 -6.41 -4.14
CA GLY A 308 9.07 -6.46 -5.61
C GLY A 308 10.45 -6.43 -6.29
N THR A 309 10.47 -6.84 -7.56
CA THR A 309 11.69 -6.91 -8.38
C THR A 309 12.44 -5.59 -8.47
N ASN A 310 11.74 -4.48 -8.54
CA ASN A 310 12.33 -3.14 -8.65
C ASN A 310 13.35 -2.82 -7.54
N LEU A 311 13.03 -3.11 -6.27
CA LEU A 311 13.98 -2.88 -5.19
C LEU A 311 15.17 -3.83 -5.30
N ARG A 312 14.93 -5.10 -5.65
CA ARG A 312 15.98 -6.11 -5.80
C ARG A 312 16.97 -5.73 -6.90
N GLU A 313 16.47 -5.37 -8.08
CA GLU A 313 17.29 -4.92 -9.21
C GLU A 313 18.11 -3.70 -8.88
N ARG A 314 17.50 -2.71 -8.24
CA ARG A 314 18.21 -1.51 -7.78
C ARG A 314 19.30 -1.84 -6.76
N VAL A 315 19.07 -2.76 -5.82
CA VAL A 315 20.08 -3.17 -4.84
C VAL A 315 21.21 -3.92 -5.53
N LEU A 316 20.88 -4.89 -6.40
CA LEU A 316 21.89 -5.69 -7.10
C LEU A 316 22.67 -4.87 -8.15
N SER A 317 22.09 -3.78 -8.69
CA SER A 317 22.80 -2.93 -9.65
C SER A 317 23.96 -2.12 -9.07
N VAL A 318 24.03 -1.99 -7.74
CA VAL A 318 25.06 -1.19 -7.05
C VAL A 318 26.10 -2.02 -6.31
N VAL A 319 25.91 -3.35 -6.21
CA VAL A 319 26.88 -4.30 -5.65
C VAL A 319 27.43 -5.19 -6.73
N GLU A 320 28.71 -5.57 -6.66
CA GLU A 320 29.25 -6.58 -7.57
C GLU A 320 28.54 -7.91 -7.30
N ALA A 321 28.02 -8.54 -8.35
CA ALA A 321 27.50 -9.89 -8.25
C ALA A 321 28.64 -10.90 -8.29
N ASP A 322 28.59 -11.94 -7.45
CA ASP A 322 29.49 -13.06 -7.52
C ASP A 322 29.49 -13.60 -8.96
N GLY A 323 30.61 -13.81 -9.60
CA GLY A 323 30.77 -14.17 -11.03
C GLY A 323 30.16 -15.51 -11.49
N ALA A 324 29.42 -16.19 -10.63
CA ALA A 324 28.20 -16.85 -11.02
C ALA A 324 27.26 -15.75 -11.56
N ALA A 325 27.42 -15.39 -12.87
CA ALA A 325 26.25 -15.03 -13.65
C ALA A 325 25.09 -15.79 -13.03
N LEU A 326 24.02 -15.10 -12.62
CA LEU A 326 22.79 -15.78 -12.30
C LEU A 326 22.68 -16.99 -13.25
N ASP A 327 23.14 -18.18 -12.81
CA ASP A 327 22.34 -19.34 -12.88
C ASP A 327 21.21 -19.11 -11.83
N VAL A 328 20.53 -17.97 -11.92
CA VAL A 328 19.09 -18.05 -12.12
C VAL A 328 19.06 -19.16 -13.11
N VAL A 329 18.66 -20.34 -12.72
CA VAL A 329 18.32 -21.33 -13.70
C VAL A 329 17.63 -20.49 -14.76
N GLU A 330 18.41 -20.03 -15.74
CA GLU A 330 17.93 -19.93 -17.07
C GLU A 330 17.51 -21.37 -17.39
N GLU A 331 16.44 -21.79 -16.80
CA GLU A 331 15.44 -22.42 -17.59
C GLU A 331 15.18 -21.33 -18.61
N THR A 332 15.97 -21.41 -19.67
CA THR A 332 16.11 -20.46 -20.75
C THR A 332 14.75 -19.88 -21.02
N ALA A 333 14.65 -18.54 -20.86
CA ALA A 333 13.45 -17.82 -21.28
C ALA A 333 13.06 -18.48 -22.57
N ARG A 334 11.88 -19.07 -22.60
CA ARG A 334 11.48 -20.00 -23.66
C ARG A 334 11.85 -19.32 -24.95
N GLU A 335 12.75 -19.88 -25.76
CA GLU A 335 13.27 -19.20 -26.96
C GLU A 335 12.06 -18.88 -27.83
N VAL A 336 11.69 -17.61 -27.88
CA VAL A 336 10.51 -17.16 -28.61
C VAL A 336 10.94 -16.98 -30.08
N VAL A 337 10.32 -17.74 -30.94
CA VAL A 337 10.47 -17.61 -32.38
C VAL A 337 9.51 -16.54 -32.89
N VAL A 338 10.06 -15.45 -33.40
CA VAL A 338 9.26 -14.40 -34.04
C VAL A 338 8.98 -14.79 -35.47
N ASP A 339 7.71 -15.08 -35.77
CA ASP A 339 7.27 -15.47 -37.13
C ASP A 339 7.09 -14.22 -38.02
N THR A 340 7.42 -14.35 -39.27
CA THR A 340 7.32 -13.30 -40.31
C THR A 340 6.26 -13.60 -41.35
N GLN A 341 5.47 -14.66 -41.17
CA GLN A 341 4.39 -15.02 -42.09
C GLN A 341 3.21 -14.04 -41.97
N PRO A 342 2.38 -13.92 -43.03
CA PRO A 342 1.19 -13.06 -42.98
C PRO A 342 0.28 -13.40 -41.77
N LEU A 343 -0.23 -12.37 -41.08
CA LEU A 343 -1.03 -12.52 -39.87
C LEU A 343 -2.22 -13.46 -40.06
N GLY A 344 -2.90 -13.41 -41.22
CA GLY A 344 -4.03 -14.28 -41.49
C GLY A 344 -3.68 -15.77 -41.52
N GLU A 345 -2.55 -16.12 -42.10
CA GLU A 345 -2.03 -17.51 -42.16
C GLU A 345 -1.60 -17.96 -40.77
N TRP A 346 -0.97 -17.07 -40.02
CA TRP A 346 -0.53 -17.31 -38.64
C TRP A 346 -1.71 -17.64 -37.72
N LEU A 347 -2.76 -16.84 -37.77
CA LEU A 347 -3.97 -17.03 -36.96
C LEU A 347 -4.76 -18.28 -37.40
N ALA A 348 -4.90 -18.52 -38.73
CA ALA A 348 -5.60 -19.67 -39.24
C ALA A 348 -4.96 -21.00 -38.83
N ALA A 349 -3.63 -21.06 -38.76
CA ALA A 349 -2.88 -22.25 -38.31
C ALA A 349 -3.12 -22.54 -36.79
N ARG A 350 -3.61 -21.56 -36.03
CA ARG A 350 -3.82 -21.63 -34.58
C ARG A 350 -5.28 -21.52 -34.16
N ALA A 351 -6.19 -21.75 -35.11
CA ALA A 351 -7.64 -21.70 -34.86
C ALA A 351 -8.03 -22.62 -33.69
N GLY A 352 -8.77 -22.11 -32.73
CA GLY A 352 -9.21 -22.81 -31.52
C GLY A 352 -8.13 -23.04 -30.45
N GLN A 353 -6.93 -22.58 -30.65
CA GLN A 353 -5.87 -22.60 -29.62
C GLN A 353 -5.96 -21.36 -28.71
N GLY A 354 -5.58 -21.50 -27.44
CA GLY A 354 -5.40 -20.37 -26.53
C GLY A 354 -4.12 -19.62 -26.87
N LEU A 355 -4.24 -18.31 -27.12
CA LEU A 355 -3.11 -17.44 -27.42
C LEU A 355 -2.96 -16.39 -26.35
N ALA A 356 -1.72 -16.11 -25.94
CA ALA A 356 -1.43 -14.92 -25.16
C ALA A 356 -1.52 -13.67 -26.03
N LEU A 357 -2.11 -12.61 -25.49
CA LEU A 357 -2.27 -11.32 -26.13
C LEU A 357 -1.75 -10.23 -25.20
N ALA A 358 -0.68 -9.56 -25.61
CA ALA A 358 -0.21 -8.32 -24.99
C ALA A 358 -0.59 -7.14 -25.89
N VAL A 359 -1.09 -6.05 -25.31
CA VAL A 359 -1.53 -4.84 -26.02
C VAL A 359 -0.85 -3.63 -25.41
N ALA A 360 -0.25 -2.80 -26.22
CA ALA A 360 0.31 -1.51 -25.82
C ALA A 360 -0.57 -0.37 -26.31
N GLY A 361 -0.85 0.60 -25.44
CA GLY A 361 -1.73 1.71 -25.80
C GLY A 361 -2.15 2.55 -24.59
N ASN A 362 -3.20 3.35 -24.79
CA ASN A 362 -3.86 4.12 -23.74
C ASN A 362 -5.13 3.36 -23.25
N PRO A 363 -5.22 2.95 -21.97
CA PRO A 363 -6.31 2.10 -21.46
C PRO A 363 -7.53 2.88 -20.93
N GLN A 364 -7.66 4.18 -21.21
CA GLN A 364 -8.76 4.97 -20.65
C GLN A 364 -10.13 4.53 -21.19
N PRO A 365 -11.17 4.40 -20.34
CA PRO A 365 -12.51 3.94 -20.75
C PRO A 365 -13.15 4.76 -21.87
N ALA A 366 -12.97 6.08 -21.84
CA ALA A 366 -13.47 6.99 -22.90
C ALA A 366 -12.29 7.66 -23.59
N GLY A 367 -11.76 7.07 -24.63
CA GLY A 367 -10.61 7.59 -25.35
C GLY A 367 -9.40 6.67 -25.30
N GLY A 368 -9.64 5.38 -25.11
CA GLY A 368 -8.63 4.34 -25.27
C GLY A 368 -8.07 4.32 -26.69
N ASP A 369 -6.84 3.84 -26.85
CA ASP A 369 -6.21 3.65 -28.15
C ASP A 369 -5.15 2.54 -28.05
N ALA A 370 -5.18 1.61 -28.98
CA ALA A 370 -4.18 0.56 -29.09
C ALA A 370 -3.17 0.93 -30.19
N TRP A 371 -1.88 0.82 -29.86
CA TRP A 371 -0.81 1.18 -30.80
C TRP A 371 -0.17 -0.05 -31.43
N SER A 372 0.08 -1.07 -30.64
CA SER A 372 0.67 -2.33 -31.08
C SER A 372 0.18 -3.49 -30.23
N LEU A 373 0.32 -4.70 -30.75
CA LEU A 373 0.02 -5.92 -30.01
C LEU A 373 1.01 -7.04 -30.36
N ALA A 374 1.15 -8.00 -29.44
CA ALA A 374 1.88 -9.23 -29.66
C ALA A 374 1.00 -10.43 -29.33
N LEU A 375 1.07 -11.46 -30.16
CA LEU A 375 0.42 -12.75 -29.98
C LEU A 375 1.47 -13.84 -29.79
N LEU A 376 1.21 -14.79 -28.91
CA LEU A 376 2.10 -15.92 -28.67
C LEU A 376 1.31 -17.22 -28.43
N ASP A 377 1.78 -18.30 -29.05
CA ASP A 377 1.18 -19.63 -28.94
C ASP A 377 1.86 -20.55 -27.91
N ALA A 378 1.30 -21.74 -27.75
CA ALA A 378 1.80 -22.78 -26.85
C ALA A 378 3.22 -23.28 -27.17
N GLN A 379 3.70 -23.12 -28.39
CA GLN A 379 5.02 -23.53 -28.86
C GLN A 379 6.05 -22.41 -28.84
N SER A 380 5.70 -21.24 -28.29
CA SER A 380 6.52 -20.02 -28.25
C SER A 380 6.79 -19.40 -29.62
N HIS A 381 5.87 -19.57 -30.55
CA HIS A 381 5.83 -18.81 -31.79
C HIS A 381 5.06 -17.52 -31.56
N ALA A 382 5.63 -16.38 -31.89
CA ALA A 382 5.04 -15.07 -31.69
C ALA A 382 4.93 -14.28 -32.99
N VAL A 383 3.94 -13.39 -33.02
CA VAL A 383 3.83 -12.35 -34.07
C VAL A 383 3.55 -11.02 -33.38
N ALA A 384 4.23 -9.98 -33.78
CA ALA A 384 3.95 -8.59 -33.35
C ALA A 384 3.27 -7.84 -34.50
N VAL A 385 2.32 -6.97 -34.11
CA VAL A 385 1.53 -6.17 -35.07
C VAL A 385 1.60 -4.72 -34.66
N ASP A 386 2.14 -3.89 -35.56
CA ASP A 386 2.04 -2.41 -35.43
C ASP A 386 0.73 -1.96 -36.10
N LEU A 387 -0.20 -1.45 -35.25
CA LEU A 387 -1.52 -1.03 -35.69
C LEU A 387 -1.51 0.27 -36.53
N ALA A 388 -0.38 0.98 -36.58
CA ALA A 388 -0.22 2.12 -37.48
C ALA A 388 0.21 1.70 -38.88
N ALA A 389 0.81 0.52 -39.03
CA ALA A 389 1.34 0.01 -40.29
C ALA A 389 0.56 -1.19 -40.86
N ILE A 390 -0.48 -1.66 -40.15
CA ILE A 390 -1.29 -2.83 -40.56
C ILE A 390 -2.03 -2.57 -41.89
N THR A 391 -2.10 -3.58 -42.72
CA THR A 391 -2.86 -3.54 -43.99
C THR A 391 -4.37 -3.72 -43.72
N GLU A 392 -5.26 -3.24 -44.59
CA GLU A 392 -6.73 -3.40 -44.48
C GLU A 392 -7.14 -4.88 -44.36
N GLU A 393 -6.46 -5.79 -45.02
CA GLU A 393 -6.74 -7.22 -44.95
C GLU A 393 -6.31 -7.81 -43.60
N GLU A 394 -5.14 -7.45 -43.09
CA GLU A 394 -4.66 -7.89 -41.79
C GLU A 394 -5.53 -7.29 -40.67
N GLU A 395 -5.95 -6.02 -40.78
CA GLU A 395 -6.85 -5.38 -39.81
C GLU A 395 -8.20 -6.11 -39.75
N ARG A 396 -8.76 -6.49 -40.91
CA ARG A 396 -9.99 -7.27 -40.98
C ARG A 396 -9.86 -8.65 -40.32
N VAL A 397 -8.79 -9.37 -40.61
CA VAL A 397 -8.54 -10.71 -40.05
C VAL A 397 -8.29 -10.60 -38.54
N LEU A 398 -7.56 -9.60 -38.09
CA LEU A 398 -7.35 -9.31 -36.67
C LEU A 398 -8.67 -9.00 -35.95
N ALA A 399 -9.51 -8.15 -36.56
CA ALA A 399 -10.84 -7.81 -36.00
C ALA A 399 -11.72 -9.05 -35.87
N GLU A 400 -11.75 -9.91 -36.88
CA GLU A 400 -12.51 -11.17 -36.85
C GLU A 400 -12.02 -12.11 -35.73
N TRP A 401 -10.70 -12.23 -35.58
CA TRP A 401 -10.11 -13.04 -34.52
C TRP A 401 -10.35 -12.46 -33.12
N LEU A 402 -10.19 -11.15 -32.95
CA LEU A 402 -10.44 -10.48 -31.66
C LEU A 402 -11.91 -10.62 -31.24
N ALA A 403 -12.85 -10.47 -32.15
CA ALA A 403 -14.29 -10.63 -31.93
C ALA A 403 -14.74 -12.08 -31.74
N SER A 404 -13.89 -13.06 -32.08
CA SER A 404 -14.22 -14.48 -31.95
C SER A 404 -14.11 -15.00 -30.52
N GLU A 405 -14.74 -16.18 -30.27
CA GLU A 405 -14.63 -16.92 -29.00
C GLU A 405 -13.31 -17.74 -28.88
N ASN A 406 -12.34 -17.56 -29.78
CA ASN A 406 -11.03 -18.17 -29.63
C ASN A 406 -10.41 -17.74 -28.28
N PRO A 407 -9.87 -18.69 -27.49
CA PRO A 407 -9.39 -18.36 -26.13
C PRO A 407 -8.20 -17.39 -26.17
N LYS A 408 -8.31 -16.30 -25.39
CA LYS A 408 -7.27 -15.29 -25.25
C LYS A 408 -6.82 -15.20 -23.79
N TYR A 409 -5.51 -15.22 -23.58
CA TYR A 409 -4.87 -15.05 -22.28
C TYR A 409 -4.26 -13.65 -22.20
N LEU A 410 -4.65 -12.88 -21.21
CA LEU A 410 -4.24 -11.50 -21.04
C LEU A 410 -3.72 -11.24 -19.62
N HIS A 411 -3.14 -10.09 -19.45
CA HIS A 411 -2.89 -9.46 -18.16
C HIS A 411 -3.56 -8.09 -18.17
N HIS A 412 -4.38 -7.80 -17.18
CA HIS A 412 -5.27 -6.61 -17.19
C HIS A 412 -6.17 -6.56 -18.44
N ALA A 413 -6.90 -7.62 -18.71
CA ALA A 413 -7.73 -7.78 -19.90
C ALA A 413 -8.74 -6.62 -20.10
N LYS A 414 -9.23 -6.01 -19.02
CA LYS A 414 -10.12 -4.84 -19.09
C LYS A 414 -9.41 -3.61 -19.69
N ALA A 415 -8.14 -3.40 -19.40
CA ALA A 415 -7.34 -2.34 -20.03
C ALA A 415 -7.17 -2.61 -21.53
N ALA A 416 -6.87 -3.85 -21.90
CA ALA A 416 -6.81 -4.26 -23.32
C ALA A 416 -8.14 -4.05 -24.04
N PHE A 417 -9.27 -4.35 -23.37
CA PHE A 417 -10.60 -4.09 -23.92
C PHE A 417 -10.78 -2.60 -24.28
N HIS A 418 -10.45 -1.67 -23.40
CA HIS A 418 -10.58 -0.24 -23.68
C HIS A 418 -9.63 0.24 -24.78
N MET A 419 -8.39 -0.22 -24.78
CA MET A 419 -7.43 0.10 -25.83
C MET A 419 -7.93 -0.34 -27.23
N LEU A 420 -8.38 -1.59 -27.33
CA LEU A 420 -8.86 -2.16 -28.60
C LEU A 420 -10.18 -1.53 -29.06
N ALA A 421 -11.12 -1.28 -28.11
CA ALA A 421 -12.37 -0.62 -28.41
C ALA A 421 -12.19 0.81 -28.95
N GLY A 422 -11.16 1.55 -28.47
CA GLY A 422 -10.82 2.86 -29.01
C GLY A 422 -10.36 2.85 -30.45
N ARG A 423 -9.85 1.72 -30.95
CA ARG A 423 -9.51 1.47 -32.36
C ARG A 423 -10.67 0.86 -33.17
N GLY A 424 -11.82 0.60 -32.52
CA GLY A 424 -12.97 0.00 -33.17
C GLY A 424 -12.97 -1.54 -33.19
N PHE A 425 -12.02 -2.19 -32.45
CA PHE A 425 -12.01 -3.64 -32.33
C PHE A 425 -12.90 -4.10 -31.18
N GLU A 426 -13.60 -5.22 -31.38
CA GLU A 426 -14.34 -5.92 -30.33
C GLU A 426 -13.46 -7.02 -29.73
N LEU A 427 -13.38 -7.13 -28.41
CA LEU A 427 -12.62 -8.16 -27.71
C LEU A 427 -13.57 -9.16 -27.04
N ASN A 428 -13.61 -10.38 -27.55
CA ASN A 428 -14.34 -11.52 -27.01
C ASN A 428 -13.38 -12.69 -26.73
N GLY A 429 -13.89 -13.76 -26.10
CA GLY A 429 -13.12 -14.97 -25.84
C GLY A 429 -11.99 -14.76 -24.81
N ILE A 430 -12.10 -13.83 -23.87
CA ILE A 430 -11.18 -13.70 -22.74
C ILE A 430 -11.32 -14.97 -21.91
N ALA A 431 -10.31 -15.84 -21.97
CA ALA A 431 -10.28 -17.10 -21.24
C ALA A 431 -9.52 -16.97 -19.90
N GLN A 432 -8.54 -16.08 -19.86
CA GLN A 432 -7.74 -15.86 -18.65
C GLN A 432 -7.27 -14.40 -18.53
N ASP A 433 -7.22 -13.94 -17.28
CA ASP A 433 -6.54 -12.70 -16.85
C ASP A 433 -5.60 -13.03 -15.69
N THR A 434 -4.30 -12.94 -15.94
CA THR A 434 -3.27 -13.36 -14.97
C THR A 434 -3.20 -12.45 -13.74
N ALA A 435 -3.62 -11.18 -13.83
CA ALA A 435 -3.70 -10.28 -12.67
C ALA A 435 -4.83 -10.71 -11.71
N ILE A 436 -6.01 -11.07 -12.25
CA ILE A 436 -7.14 -11.57 -11.45
C ILE A 436 -6.83 -12.94 -10.86
N ALA A 437 -6.18 -13.84 -11.62
CA ALA A 437 -5.75 -15.14 -11.11
C ALA A 437 -4.79 -14.98 -9.91
N ALA A 438 -3.79 -14.11 -10.04
CA ALA A 438 -2.85 -13.82 -8.96
C ALA A 438 -3.52 -13.17 -7.74
N TYR A 439 -4.52 -12.32 -7.96
CA TYR A 439 -5.32 -11.73 -6.88
C TYR A 439 -6.11 -12.78 -6.10
N LEU A 440 -6.73 -13.74 -6.74
CA LEU A 440 -7.45 -14.80 -6.04
C LEU A 440 -6.49 -15.66 -5.20
N LEU A 441 -5.34 -16.01 -5.74
CA LEU A 441 -4.32 -16.77 -5.02
C LEU A 441 -3.77 -16.04 -3.80
N ARG A 442 -3.59 -14.73 -3.89
CA ARG A 442 -3.05 -13.88 -2.81
C ARG A 442 -3.76 -12.52 -2.77
N PRO A 443 -4.99 -12.45 -2.24
CA PRO A 443 -5.71 -11.18 -2.11
C PRO A 443 -5.03 -10.25 -1.11
N GLY A 444 -5.04 -8.95 -1.41
CA GLY A 444 -4.47 -7.92 -0.52
C GLY A 444 -3.01 -7.58 -0.78
N GLN A 445 -2.42 -8.08 -1.87
CA GLN A 445 -1.10 -7.63 -2.33
C GLN A 445 -1.14 -6.17 -2.79
N ARG A 446 0.01 -5.49 -2.66
CA ARG A 446 0.15 -4.09 -3.04
C ARG A 446 -0.02 -3.86 -4.54
N THR A 447 0.42 -4.81 -5.35
CA THR A 447 0.41 -4.73 -6.81
C THR A 447 0.23 -6.10 -7.44
N TYR A 448 -0.44 -6.12 -8.58
CA TYR A 448 -0.60 -7.27 -9.47
C TYR A 448 -0.08 -6.95 -10.87
N GLU A 449 0.91 -6.06 -11.00
CA GLU A 449 1.58 -5.77 -12.26
C GLU A 449 2.28 -7.02 -12.81
N LEU A 450 2.36 -7.14 -14.14
CA LEU A 450 2.85 -8.33 -14.82
C LEU A 450 4.23 -8.77 -14.31
N LYS A 451 5.16 -7.83 -14.16
CA LYS A 451 6.51 -8.10 -13.69
C LYS A 451 6.53 -8.67 -12.25
N ASP A 452 5.68 -8.14 -11.35
CA ASP A 452 5.63 -8.58 -9.97
C ASP A 452 4.96 -9.97 -9.85
N VAL A 453 3.92 -10.22 -10.65
CA VAL A 453 3.24 -11.52 -10.72
C VAL A 453 4.17 -12.57 -11.33
N TYR A 454 4.85 -12.25 -12.42
CA TYR A 454 5.81 -13.13 -13.10
C TYR A 454 6.96 -13.55 -12.18
N GLN A 455 7.51 -12.57 -11.47
CA GLN A 455 8.55 -12.82 -10.48
C GLN A 455 8.06 -13.69 -9.32
N ARG A 456 6.86 -13.40 -8.78
CA ARG A 456 6.33 -14.08 -7.59
C ARG A 456 6.00 -15.55 -7.85
N HIS A 457 5.41 -15.86 -8.99
CA HIS A 457 4.92 -17.21 -9.29
C HIS A 457 5.89 -18.07 -10.09
N LEU A 458 6.76 -17.44 -10.91
CA LEU A 458 7.71 -18.16 -11.77
C LEU A 458 9.17 -17.90 -11.41
N GLN A 459 9.46 -17.00 -10.47
CA GLN A 459 10.81 -16.61 -10.04
C GLN A 459 11.70 -16.15 -11.21
N ARG A 460 11.07 -15.52 -12.21
CA ARG A 460 11.73 -15.00 -13.41
C ARG A 460 11.53 -13.50 -13.53
N GLN A 461 12.45 -12.82 -14.20
CA GLN A 461 12.38 -11.38 -14.46
C GLN A 461 11.96 -11.12 -15.89
N LEU A 462 11.08 -10.11 -16.09
CA LEU A 462 10.89 -9.48 -17.38
C LEU A 462 12.00 -8.45 -17.56
N SER A 463 12.70 -8.48 -18.70
CA SER A 463 13.68 -7.46 -19.05
C SER A 463 13.00 -6.08 -19.09
N GLU A 464 13.50 -5.16 -18.28
CA GLU A 464 13.11 -3.74 -18.36
C GLU A 464 14.05 -3.07 -19.37
N GLU A 465 13.56 -2.74 -20.55
CA GLU A 465 14.11 -1.56 -21.22
C GLU A 465 13.60 -0.32 -20.49
N GLU A 466 14.53 0.54 -20.09
CA GLU A 466 14.21 1.84 -19.49
C GLU A 466 13.24 2.58 -20.41
N ASN A 467 12.00 2.71 -20.00
CA ASN A 467 11.05 3.64 -20.57
C ASN A 467 11.52 5.07 -20.22
N THR A 468 12.66 5.47 -20.79
CA THR A 468 13.02 6.88 -20.89
C THR A 468 11.98 7.45 -21.84
N GLY A 469 11.05 8.25 -21.34
CA GLY A 469 9.97 8.87 -22.10
C GLY A 469 10.42 9.83 -23.21
N GLN A 470 11.43 9.45 -23.94
CA GLN A 470 11.91 9.98 -25.20
C GLN A 470 11.63 8.95 -26.29
N LEU A 471 10.54 9.19 -27.02
CA LEU A 471 10.36 8.60 -28.35
C LEU A 471 11.64 8.88 -29.14
N SER A 472 12.51 7.86 -29.27
CA SER A 472 13.63 7.91 -30.19
C SER A 472 13.07 7.75 -31.60
N LEU A 473 13.09 8.82 -32.37
CA LEU A 473 12.70 8.83 -33.80
C LEU A 473 13.70 8.06 -34.70
N LEU A 474 14.61 7.29 -34.10
CA LEU A 474 15.76 6.69 -34.81
C LEU A 474 15.91 5.20 -34.58
N ASP A 475 15.05 4.53 -33.81
CA ASP A 475 15.17 3.10 -33.56
C ASP A 475 14.52 2.29 -34.70
N GLY A 476 15.29 1.34 -35.22
CA GLY A 476 14.95 0.46 -36.36
C GLY A 476 14.00 -0.67 -35.93
N PRO A 477 13.79 -1.72 -36.73
CA PRO A 477 12.66 -2.67 -36.66
C PRO A 477 12.62 -3.64 -35.47
N ASP A 478 13.27 -3.34 -34.33
CA ASP A 478 13.38 -4.25 -33.19
C ASP A 478 12.55 -3.81 -31.94
N ASP A 479 11.63 -2.85 -32.11
CA ASP A 479 10.82 -2.24 -31.02
C ASP A 479 9.67 -3.15 -30.50
N SER A 480 9.48 -4.32 -31.09
CA SER A 480 8.42 -5.27 -30.73
C SER A 480 8.82 -6.27 -29.63
N ARG A 481 10.11 -6.40 -29.32
CA ARG A 481 10.63 -7.44 -28.41
C ARG A 481 10.04 -7.35 -27.01
N PRO A 482 9.95 -6.18 -26.35
CA PRO A 482 9.37 -6.07 -25.01
C PRO A 482 7.92 -6.55 -24.96
N LEU A 483 7.14 -6.28 -25.98
CA LEU A 483 5.73 -6.69 -26.03
C LEU A 483 5.58 -8.20 -26.26
N ILE A 484 6.48 -8.80 -27.05
CA ILE A 484 6.56 -10.24 -27.24
C ILE A 484 6.95 -10.94 -25.93
N ASP A 485 7.90 -10.37 -25.18
CA ASP A 485 8.33 -10.90 -23.89
C ASP A 485 7.19 -10.83 -22.85
N GLN A 486 6.37 -9.75 -22.88
CA GLN A 486 5.15 -9.68 -22.11
C GLN A 486 4.13 -10.77 -22.49
N ALA A 487 3.91 -11.01 -23.79
CA ALA A 487 3.02 -12.09 -24.25
C ALA A 487 3.52 -13.47 -23.79
N SER A 488 4.84 -13.68 -23.81
CA SER A 488 5.46 -14.92 -23.31
C SER A 488 5.21 -15.09 -21.81
N ALA A 489 5.43 -14.05 -21.01
CA ALA A 489 5.18 -14.08 -19.58
C ALA A 489 3.69 -14.31 -19.25
N ILE A 490 2.78 -13.68 -20.00
CA ILE A 490 1.34 -13.89 -19.86
C ILE A 490 0.97 -15.36 -20.11
N TYR A 491 1.53 -15.98 -21.17
CA TYR A 491 1.26 -17.38 -21.48
C TYR A 491 1.73 -18.32 -20.36
N GLU A 492 2.97 -18.16 -19.92
CA GLU A 492 3.55 -18.97 -18.86
C GLU A 492 2.79 -18.82 -17.54
N LEU A 493 2.44 -17.58 -17.16
CA LEU A 493 1.62 -17.30 -15.98
C LEU A 493 0.22 -17.91 -16.11
N ALA A 494 -0.43 -17.80 -17.25
CA ALA A 494 -1.76 -18.35 -17.45
C ALA A 494 -1.78 -19.87 -17.19
N VAL A 495 -0.74 -20.58 -17.62
CA VAL A 495 -0.58 -22.02 -17.36
C VAL A 495 -0.34 -22.32 -15.89
N GLU A 496 0.56 -21.60 -15.23
CA GLU A 496 0.94 -21.89 -13.84
C GLU A 496 -0.16 -21.48 -12.86
N LEU A 497 -0.70 -20.24 -12.98
CA LEU A 497 -1.77 -19.76 -12.09
C LEU A 497 -3.04 -20.60 -12.18
N THR A 498 -3.34 -21.17 -13.36
CA THR A 498 -4.45 -22.14 -13.51
C THR A 498 -4.23 -23.37 -12.62
N LYS A 499 -3.01 -23.93 -12.61
CA LYS A 499 -2.69 -25.08 -11.76
C LYS A 499 -2.80 -24.73 -10.27
N GLU A 500 -2.29 -23.54 -9.89
CA GLU A 500 -2.37 -23.07 -8.50
C GLU A 500 -3.82 -22.88 -8.06
N LEU A 501 -4.67 -22.23 -8.87
CA LEU A 501 -6.11 -22.07 -8.60
C LEU A 501 -6.85 -23.40 -8.49
N GLN A 502 -6.50 -24.40 -9.32
CA GLN A 502 -7.08 -25.75 -9.23
C GLN A 502 -6.71 -26.44 -7.92
N LYS A 503 -5.46 -26.30 -7.45
CA LYS A 503 -5.00 -26.88 -6.16
C LYS A 503 -5.80 -26.37 -4.96
N ILE A 504 -6.23 -25.11 -4.99
CA ILE A 504 -7.00 -24.50 -3.90
C ILE A 504 -8.51 -24.49 -4.14
N ASN A 505 -8.99 -25.11 -5.23
CA ASN A 505 -10.41 -25.17 -5.64
C ASN A 505 -11.07 -23.79 -5.88
N GLU A 506 -10.32 -22.79 -6.36
CA GLU A 506 -10.84 -21.47 -6.75
C GLU A 506 -10.93 -21.28 -8.27
N PHE A 507 -10.56 -22.29 -9.06
CA PHE A 507 -10.56 -22.17 -10.52
C PHE A 507 -11.98 -21.97 -11.10
N GLU A 508 -13.00 -22.57 -10.52
CA GLU A 508 -14.40 -22.38 -10.96
C GLU A 508 -14.86 -20.93 -10.68
N LEU A 509 -14.57 -20.40 -9.49
CA LEU A 509 -14.85 -19.00 -9.16
C LEU A 509 -14.16 -18.04 -10.14
N TYR A 510 -12.91 -18.32 -10.47
CA TYR A 510 -12.13 -17.54 -11.44
C TYR A 510 -12.75 -17.59 -12.83
N ARG A 511 -12.96 -18.81 -13.37
CA ARG A 511 -13.44 -19.04 -14.74
C ARG A 511 -14.88 -18.57 -14.96
N ASP A 512 -15.78 -18.84 -13.98
CA ASP A 512 -17.22 -18.68 -14.17
C ASP A 512 -17.76 -17.36 -13.62
N LEU A 513 -17.01 -16.66 -12.78
CA LEU A 513 -17.41 -15.38 -12.19
C LEU A 513 -16.47 -14.25 -12.54
N GLU A 514 -15.18 -14.34 -12.17
CA GLU A 514 -14.28 -13.18 -12.25
C GLU A 514 -13.88 -12.84 -13.69
N VAL A 515 -13.54 -13.82 -14.50
CA VAL A 515 -13.16 -13.59 -15.90
C VAL A 515 -14.32 -13.05 -16.74
N PRO A 516 -15.53 -13.65 -16.72
CA PRO A 516 -16.67 -13.11 -17.47
C PRO A 516 -17.08 -11.69 -17.04
N LEU A 517 -16.87 -11.35 -15.76
CA LEU A 517 -17.17 -10.03 -15.22
C LEU A 517 -16.33 -8.92 -15.85
N ILE A 518 -15.13 -9.21 -16.34
CA ILE A 518 -14.25 -8.25 -17.01
C ILE A 518 -15.00 -7.53 -18.14
N GLY A 519 -15.67 -8.28 -19.00
CA GLY A 519 -16.41 -7.72 -20.14
C GLY A 519 -17.63 -6.89 -19.72
N VAL A 520 -18.31 -7.27 -18.64
CA VAL A 520 -19.43 -6.48 -18.08
C VAL A 520 -18.92 -5.14 -17.56
N LEU A 521 -17.88 -5.16 -16.72
CA LEU A 521 -17.29 -3.94 -16.16
C LEU A 521 -16.72 -3.03 -17.24
N ALA A 522 -16.04 -3.58 -18.24
CA ALA A 522 -15.50 -2.79 -19.35
C ALA A 522 -16.62 -2.04 -20.11
N ARG A 523 -17.76 -2.70 -20.37
CA ARG A 523 -18.91 -2.05 -21.01
C ARG A 523 -19.57 -0.99 -20.12
N MET A 524 -19.67 -1.21 -18.82
CA MET A 524 -20.17 -0.22 -17.86
C MET A 524 -19.25 1.01 -17.82
N GLU A 525 -17.95 0.82 -17.79
CA GLU A 525 -16.94 1.89 -17.82
C GLU A 525 -17.01 2.68 -19.13
N ALA A 526 -17.09 1.99 -20.28
CA ALA A 526 -17.22 2.62 -21.58
C ALA A 526 -18.54 3.40 -21.73
N ALA A 527 -19.64 2.89 -21.16
CA ALA A 527 -20.92 3.58 -21.16
C ALA A 527 -20.90 4.86 -20.31
N GLY A 528 -20.28 4.81 -19.12
CA GLY A 528 -20.29 5.90 -18.16
C GLY A 528 -21.72 6.33 -17.74
N ILE A 529 -21.83 7.28 -16.84
CA ILE A 529 -23.13 7.85 -16.41
C ILE A 529 -23.20 9.33 -16.77
N ALA A 530 -24.32 9.76 -17.35
CA ALA A 530 -24.54 11.15 -17.73
C ALA A 530 -24.70 12.05 -16.50
N VAL A 531 -24.19 13.27 -16.60
CA VAL A 531 -24.27 14.25 -15.51
C VAL A 531 -24.74 15.62 -15.99
N ASP A 532 -25.52 16.28 -15.15
CA ASP A 532 -25.84 17.69 -15.29
C ASP A 532 -24.76 18.53 -14.64
N VAL A 533 -23.80 18.98 -15.46
CA VAL A 533 -22.62 19.74 -15.02
C VAL A 533 -23.06 21.06 -14.37
N ALA A 534 -24.09 21.72 -14.87
CA ALA A 534 -24.58 22.99 -14.31
C ALA A 534 -25.07 22.80 -12.86
N THR A 535 -25.78 21.70 -12.60
CA THR A 535 -26.23 21.34 -11.24
C THR A 535 -25.04 21.04 -10.33
N LEU A 536 -23.98 20.35 -10.81
CA LEU A 536 -22.75 20.11 -10.03
C LEU A 536 -22.00 21.41 -9.70
N GLU A 537 -21.90 22.32 -10.67
CA GLU A 537 -21.25 23.62 -10.49
C GLU A 537 -22.00 24.52 -9.50
N GLU A 538 -23.32 24.59 -9.61
CA GLU A 538 -24.17 25.34 -8.68
C GLU A 538 -23.99 24.81 -7.23
N GLN A 539 -24.00 23.52 -7.07
CA GLN A 539 -23.79 22.89 -5.76
C GLN A 539 -22.39 23.15 -5.20
N ARG A 540 -21.34 23.05 -6.05
CA ARG A 540 -19.98 23.39 -5.66
C ARG A 540 -19.89 24.83 -5.14
N ASP A 541 -20.48 25.77 -5.86
CA ASP A 541 -20.47 27.20 -5.49
C ASP A 541 -21.22 27.45 -4.17
N GLN A 542 -22.34 26.76 -3.93
CA GLN A 542 -23.01 26.78 -2.62
C GLN A 542 -22.09 26.29 -1.50
N PHE A 543 -21.32 25.19 -1.71
CA PHE A 543 -20.37 24.70 -0.71
C PHE A 543 -19.16 25.61 -0.55
N VAL A 544 -18.70 26.32 -1.59
CA VAL A 544 -17.67 27.37 -1.46
C VAL A 544 -18.12 28.45 -0.51
N ASP A 545 -19.36 28.94 -0.63
CA ASP A 545 -19.93 29.96 0.26
C ASP A 545 -20.11 29.43 1.69
N MET A 546 -20.57 28.19 1.85
CA MET A 546 -20.71 27.55 3.17
C MET A 546 -19.36 27.38 3.85
N VAL A 547 -18.32 26.91 3.16
CA VAL A 547 -16.95 26.80 3.67
C VAL A 547 -16.44 28.16 4.14
N ALA A 548 -16.62 29.21 3.32
CA ALA A 548 -16.17 30.56 3.67
C ALA A 548 -16.91 31.11 4.92
N ASN A 549 -18.20 30.87 5.04
CA ASN A 549 -19.01 31.29 6.20
C ASN A 549 -18.55 30.58 7.48
N GLU A 550 -18.39 29.26 7.45
CA GLU A 550 -17.93 28.48 8.60
C GLU A 550 -16.49 28.84 8.99
N GLU A 551 -15.63 29.10 8.02
CA GLU A 551 -14.25 29.55 8.25
C GLU A 551 -14.24 30.92 8.93
N ALA A 552 -15.05 31.88 8.48
CA ALA A 552 -15.17 33.21 9.07
C ALA A 552 -15.68 33.12 10.52
N ALA A 553 -16.73 32.36 10.78
CA ALA A 553 -17.29 32.16 12.11
C ALA A 553 -16.30 31.50 13.07
N ALA A 554 -15.58 30.49 12.61
CA ALA A 554 -14.55 29.82 13.40
C ALA A 554 -13.38 30.77 13.73
N ARG A 555 -12.93 31.58 12.78
CA ARG A 555 -11.88 32.60 12.99
C ARG A 555 -12.29 33.67 13.99
N GLU A 556 -13.53 34.14 13.93
CA GLU A 556 -14.07 35.09 14.89
C GLU A 556 -14.06 34.51 16.31
N LEU A 557 -14.54 33.28 16.50
CA LEU A 557 -14.55 32.59 17.79
C LEU A 557 -13.15 32.28 18.33
N ALA A 558 -12.20 32.02 17.45
CA ALA A 558 -10.78 31.82 17.82
C ALA A 558 -10.06 33.12 18.12
N GLY A 559 -10.59 34.28 17.68
CA GLY A 559 -9.91 35.58 17.76
C GLY A 559 -8.68 35.69 16.84
N ASP A 560 -8.56 34.84 15.83
CA ASP A 560 -7.47 34.82 14.87
C ASP A 560 -8.00 34.86 13.41
N PRO A 561 -7.93 36.02 12.74
CA PRO A 561 -8.43 36.18 11.36
C PRO A 561 -7.63 35.39 10.33
N ASN A 562 -6.42 34.92 10.67
CA ASN A 562 -5.54 34.17 9.78
C ASN A 562 -5.50 32.66 10.10
N LEU A 563 -6.37 32.19 10.99
CA LEU A 563 -6.44 30.79 11.35
C LEU A 563 -6.73 29.92 10.12
N ASN A 564 -5.86 28.92 9.87
CA ASN A 564 -6.09 27.89 8.88
C ASN A 564 -6.71 26.64 9.51
N LEU A 565 -8.01 26.42 9.29
CA LEU A 565 -8.78 25.27 9.83
C LEU A 565 -8.32 23.90 9.27
N SER A 566 -7.50 23.89 8.22
CA SER A 566 -6.85 22.69 7.71
C SER A 566 -5.49 22.41 8.32
N SER A 567 -4.98 23.29 9.21
CA SER A 567 -3.68 23.13 9.86
C SER A 567 -3.82 22.46 11.24
N PRO A 568 -3.46 21.17 11.42
CA PRO A 568 -3.53 20.53 12.74
C PRO A 568 -2.72 21.27 13.82
N LYS A 569 -1.60 21.89 13.45
CA LYS A 569 -0.76 22.62 14.38
C LYS A 569 -1.41 23.90 14.91
N GLN A 570 -2.07 24.67 14.03
CA GLN A 570 -2.80 25.88 14.45
C GLN A 570 -4.05 25.52 15.26
N LEU A 571 -4.77 24.48 14.84
CA LEU A 571 -5.94 23.98 15.59
C LEU A 571 -5.59 23.55 17.01
N GLN A 572 -4.42 22.92 17.22
CA GLN A 572 -3.98 22.53 18.56
C GLN A 572 -3.82 23.76 19.49
N VAL A 573 -3.24 24.84 18.98
CA VAL A 573 -3.09 26.09 19.74
C VAL A 573 -4.48 26.65 20.11
N VAL A 574 -5.38 26.75 19.13
CA VAL A 574 -6.72 27.26 19.37
C VAL A 574 -7.49 26.39 20.37
N LEU A 575 -7.54 25.08 20.15
CA LEU A 575 -8.33 24.16 20.99
C LEU A 575 -7.79 24.08 22.42
N PHE A 576 -6.48 23.90 22.59
CA PHE A 576 -5.89 23.51 23.87
C PHE A 576 -5.25 24.66 24.65
N GLU A 577 -4.90 25.76 23.98
CA GLU A 577 -4.31 26.94 24.59
C GLU A 577 -5.31 28.11 24.66
N THR A 578 -5.90 28.50 23.53
CA THR A 578 -6.84 29.65 23.47
C THR A 578 -8.18 29.31 24.15
N LEU A 579 -8.81 28.20 23.73
CA LEU A 579 -10.11 27.77 24.25
C LEU A 579 -10.01 26.86 25.48
N SER A 580 -8.78 26.51 25.90
CA SER A 580 -8.50 25.71 27.10
C SER A 580 -9.30 24.40 27.18
N MET A 581 -9.55 23.76 26.04
CA MET A 581 -10.29 22.49 25.97
C MET A 581 -9.45 21.33 26.50
N PRO A 582 -10.08 20.23 26.94
CA PRO A 582 -9.39 19.00 27.30
C PRO A 582 -8.54 18.48 26.13
N LYS A 583 -7.32 18.04 26.42
CA LYS A 583 -6.40 17.50 25.42
C LYS A 583 -6.90 16.16 24.90
N THR A 584 -6.90 16.01 23.60
CA THR A 584 -7.25 14.77 22.90
C THR A 584 -6.09 13.75 22.95
N LYS A 585 -6.22 12.62 22.27
CA LYS A 585 -5.17 11.60 22.17
C LYS A 585 -3.86 12.21 21.67
N LYS A 586 -2.76 11.98 22.41
CA LYS A 586 -1.43 12.44 22.02
C LYS A 586 -0.91 11.64 20.82
N THR A 587 -0.40 12.33 19.82
CA THR A 587 0.28 11.77 18.64
C THR A 587 1.76 12.21 18.62
N LYS A 588 2.55 11.73 17.68
CA LYS A 588 3.96 12.13 17.53
C LYS A 588 4.15 13.64 17.28
N THR A 589 3.19 14.29 16.63
CA THR A 589 3.23 15.71 16.26
C THR A 589 2.41 16.63 17.16
N GLY A 590 1.89 16.11 18.28
CA GLY A 590 1.06 16.85 19.21
C GLY A 590 -0.24 16.11 19.54
N TYR A 591 -1.29 16.84 19.87
CA TYR A 591 -2.61 16.25 20.17
C TYR A 591 -3.43 16.10 18.89
N SER A 592 -4.13 14.97 18.78
CA SER A 592 -4.92 14.66 17.58
C SER A 592 -6.05 15.67 17.37
N THR A 593 -6.18 16.18 16.16
CA THR A 593 -7.32 16.99 15.71
C THR A 593 -8.16 16.25 14.67
N ALA A 594 -8.06 14.92 14.62
CA ALA A 594 -8.85 14.07 13.71
C ALA A 594 -10.37 14.24 13.99
N ALA A 595 -11.20 14.04 12.97
CA ALA A 595 -12.65 14.28 13.08
C ALA A 595 -13.27 13.55 14.26
N LYS A 596 -12.98 12.27 14.46
CA LYS A 596 -13.46 11.45 15.57
C LYS A 596 -13.14 12.04 16.95
N GLU A 597 -11.94 12.61 17.13
CA GLU A 597 -11.51 13.22 18.38
C GLU A 597 -12.23 14.57 18.63
N ILE A 598 -12.45 15.33 17.54
CA ILE A 598 -13.19 16.60 17.60
C ILE A 598 -14.67 16.35 17.86
N GLU A 599 -15.29 15.34 17.24
CA GLU A 599 -16.66 14.91 17.51
C GLU A 599 -16.84 14.50 18.98
N ALA A 600 -15.92 13.68 19.52
CA ALA A 600 -15.94 13.30 20.92
C ALA A 600 -15.77 14.51 21.85
N LEU A 601 -14.92 15.45 21.47
CA LEU A 601 -14.71 16.69 22.20
C LEU A 601 -15.96 17.58 22.17
N ALA A 602 -16.67 17.67 21.04
CA ALA A 602 -17.92 18.42 20.91
C ALA A 602 -19.04 17.87 21.80
N VAL A 603 -19.07 16.55 22.01
CA VAL A 603 -20.03 15.91 22.93
C VAL A 603 -19.68 16.18 24.41
N THR A 604 -18.40 16.09 24.76
CA THR A 604 -17.94 16.21 26.15
C THR A 604 -17.76 17.66 26.59
N ASN A 605 -17.38 18.54 25.70
CA ASN A 605 -17.11 19.95 25.91
C ASN A 605 -17.73 20.79 24.75
N PRO A 606 -19.06 20.89 24.68
CA PRO A 606 -19.73 21.63 23.61
C PRO A 606 -19.24 23.08 23.51
N HIS A 607 -18.85 23.47 22.30
CA HIS A 607 -18.41 24.85 22.04
C HIS A 607 -18.68 25.19 20.56
N PRO A 608 -19.23 26.37 20.24
CA PRO A 608 -19.57 26.74 18.86
C PRO A 608 -18.42 26.63 17.85
N PHE A 609 -17.18 26.85 18.29
CA PHE A 609 -15.99 26.65 17.44
C PHE A 609 -15.88 25.22 16.90
N LEU A 610 -16.22 24.20 17.71
CA LEU A 610 -16.18 22.80 17.28
C LEU A 610 -17.25 22.50 16.24
N ASP A 611 -18.45 23.08 16.40
CA ASP A 611 -19.54 22.93 15.45
C ASP A 611 -19.14 23.52 14.09
N HIS A 612 -18.60 24.74 14.06
CA HIS A 612 -18.11 25.38 12.85
C HIS A 612 -16.92 24.63 12.24
N LEU A 613 -16.01 24.11 13.05
CA LEU A 613 -14.87 23.31 12.56
C LEU A 613 -15.33 22.01 11.88
N LEU A 614 -16.28 21.29 12.47
CA LEU A 614 -16.85 20.07 11.92
C LEU A 614 -17.63 20.36 10.64
N ALA A 615 -18.49 21.39 10.64
CA ALA A 615 -19.23 21.83 9.47
C ALA A 615 -18.30 22.25 8.31
N HIS A 616 -17.27 23.06 8.61
CA HIS A 616 -16.24 23.45 7.63
C HIS A 616 -15.59 22.24 6.98
N ARG A 617 -15.19 21.21 7.75
CA ARG A 617 -14.57 19.99 7.22
C ARG A 617 -15.53 19.19 6.34
N GLU A 618 -16.79 19.08 6.76
CA GLU A 618 -17.82 18.39 5.97
C GLU A 618 -18.04 19.11 4.63
N TYR A 619 -18.23 20.42 4.64
CA TYR A 619 -18.45 21.20 3.42
C TYR A 619 -17.23 21.24 2.53
N GLN A 620 -16.02 21.34 3.09
CA GLN A 620 -14.77 21.26 2.34
C GLN A 620 -14.62 19.90 1.64
N LYS A 621 -15.00 18.82 2.32
CA LYS A 621 -15.02 17.47 1.73
C LYS A 621 -16.00 17.39 0.56
N MET A 622 -17.22 17.95 0.71
CA MET A 622 -18.23 17.96 -0.37
C MET A 622 -17.76 18.79 -1.57
N LYS A 623 -17.21 19.98 -1.31
CA LYS A 623 -16.59 20.82 -2.35
C LYS A 623 -15.52 20.06 -3.13
N THR A 624 -14.57 19.42 -2.43
CA THR A 624 -13.48 18.66 -3.07
C THR A 624 -14.01 17.48 -3.89
N THR A 625 -15.07 16.81 -3.41
CA THR A 625 -15.75 15.74 -4.14
C THR A 625 -16.35 16.29 -5.43
N LEU A 626 -17.08 17.43 -5.37
CA LEU A 626 -17.69 18.07 -6.54
C LEU A 626 -16.65 18.55 -7.55
N ASP A 627 -15.56 19.19 -7.10
CA ASP A 627 -14.43 19.57 -7.97
C ASP A 627 -13.86 18.37 -8.73
N GLY A 628 -13.72 17.21 -8.04
CA GLY A 628 -13.26 15.95 -8.63
C GLY A 628 -14.27 15.41 -9.68
N LEU A 629 -15.56 15.43 -9.37
CA LEU A 629 -16.60 14.97 -10.29
C LEU A 629 -16.68 15.86 -11.55
N ILE A 630 -16.68 17.19 -11.39
CA ILE A 630 -16.72 18.13 -12.52
C ILE A 630 -15.51 17.92 -13.43
N LYS A 631 -14.33 17.73 -12.86
CA LYS A 631 -13.10 17.47 -13.62
C LYS A 631 -13.14 16.14 -14.38
N ALA A 632 -13.87 15.16 -13.88
CA ALA A 632 -13.95 13.82 -14.45
C ALA A 632 -14.99 13.70 -15.59
N VAL A 633 -15.75 14.76 -15.88
CA VAL A 633 -16.74 14.73 -16.97
C VAL A 633 -16.02 14.67 -18.31
N GLY A 634 -16.34 13.65 -19.10
CA GLY A 634 -15.83 13.48 -20.46
C GLY A 634 -16.44 14.45 -21.46
N ALA A 635 -15.89 14.49 -22.67
CA ALA A 635 -16.40 15.31 -23.76
C ALA A 635 -17.83 14.93 -24.20
N ASP A 636 -18.27 13.73 -23.89
CA ASP A 636 -19.63 13.22 -24.13
C ASP A 636 -20.65 13.60 -23.03
N GLY A 637 -20.21 14.34 -22.01
CA GLY A 637 -21.05 14.74 -20.88
C GLY A 637 -21.29 13.62 -19.85
N ARG A 638 -20.45 12.58 -19.84
CA ARG A 638 -20.57 11.43 -18.95
C ARG A 638 -19.34 11.32 -18.07
N ILE A 639 -19.49 10.67 -16.92
CA ILE A 639 -18.38 10.27 -16.05
C ILE A 639 -18.13 8.77 -16.24
N HIS A 640 -16.89 8.44 -16.58
CA HIS A 640 -16.41 7.08 -16.79
C HIS A 640 -15.50 6.69 -15.62
N THR A 641 -16.10 6.06 -14.61
CA THR A 641 -15.31 5.52 -13.48
C THR A 641 -14.60 4.24 -13.87
N THR A 642 -13.56 3.87 -13.14
CA THR A 642 -12.89 2.58 -13.27
C THR A 642 -13.30 1.67 -12.11
N PHE A 643 -13.82 0.47 -12.41
CA PHE A 643 -14.15 -0.57 -11.44
C PHE A 643 -12.98 -1.52 -11.26
N ASN A 644 -12.46 -1.67 -10.04
CA ASN A 644 -11.33 -2.54 -9.75
C ASN A 644 -11.79 -3.82 -9.05
N GLN A 645 -11.39 -4.98 -9.59
CA GLN A 645 -11.69 -6.30 -9.03
C GLN A 645 -10.64 -6.77 -8.00
N THR A 646 -9.44 -6.15 -7.97
CA THR A 646 -8.26 -6.65 -7.26
C THR A 646 -7.86 -5.83 -6.03
N VAL A 647 -8.63 -4.82 -5.64
CA VAL A 647 -8.28 -3.92 -4.52
C VAL A 647 -8.78 -4.43 -3.17
N ALA A 648 -10.06 -4.82 -3.10
CA ALA A 648 -10.65 -5.26 -1.84
C ALA A 648 -10.38 -6.74 -1.59
N SER A 649 -9.77 -7.09 -0.46
CA SER A 649 -9.49 -8.50 -0.08
C SER A 649 -10.75 -9.34 0.20
N THR A 650 -11.94 -8.72 0.21
CA THR A 650 -13.24 -9.38 0.38
C THR A 650 -13.93 -9.72 -0.94
N GLY A 651 -13.34 -9.39 -2.09
CA GLY A 651 -13.97 -9.54 -3.41
C GLY A 651 -14.92 -8.41 -3.83
N ARG A 652 -15.16 -7.40 -2.99
CA ARG A 652 -15.94 -6.23 -3.39
C ARG A 652 -15.25 -5.46 -4.52
N LEU A 653 -16.05 -4.90 -5.43
CA LEU A 653 -15.55 -3.95 -6.41
C LEU A 653 -15.24 -2.62 -5.71
N SER A 654 -14.21 -1.94 -6.15
CA SER A 654 -13.97 -0.53 -5.80
C SER A 654 -14.05 0.33 -7.06
N SER A 655 -14.36 1.60 -6.87
CA SER A 655 -14.51 2.59 -7.94
C SER A 655 -13.44 3.67 -7.75
N THR A 656 -12.75 4.02 -8.83
CA THR A 656 -11.72 5.08 -8.85
C THR A 656 -11.84 5.95 -10.09
N ASP A 657 -11.31 7.12 -10.05
CA ASP A 657 -11.15 8.07 -11.15
C ASP A 657 -12.47 8.44 -11.88
N PRO A 658 -13.51 8.91 -11.16
CA PRO A 658 -13.63 9.20 -9.73
C PRO A 658 -14.28 8.06 -8.92
N ASN A 659 -14.12 8.06 -7.58
CA ASN A 659 -14.82 7.10 -6.73
C ASN A 659 -16.29 7.49 -6.56
N LEU A 660 -17.18 6.84 -7.29
CA LEU A 660 -18.64 7.07 -7.24
C LEU A 660 -19.33 6.35 -6.07
N GLN A 661 -18.67 5.33 -5.48
CA GLN A 661 -19.21 4.58 -4.33
C GLN A 661 -19.15 5.37 -3.01
N ASN A 662 -18.36 6.45 -2.95
CA ASN A 662 -18.21 7.29 -1.77
C ASN A 662 -19.18 8.49 -1.73
N ILE A 663 -20.08 8.65 -2.70
CA ILE A 663 -21.09 9.71 -2.69
C ILE A 663 -22.12 9.36 -1.59
N PRO A 664 -22.34 10.25 -0.58
CA PRO A 664 -23.22 9.94 0.54
C PRO A 664 -24.68 9.72 0.08
N VAL A 665 -25.31 8.66 0.56
CA VAL A 665 -26.71 8.33 0.23
C VAL A 665 -27.70 9.03 1.18
N ARG A 666 -27.34 9.16 2.45
CA ARG A 666 -28.29 9.52 3.54
C ARG A 666 -28.34 11.02 3.85
N THR A 667 -27.33 11.77 3.45
CA THR A 667 -27.28 13.21 3.74
C THR A 667 -28.02 14.01 2.68
N PRO A 668 -28.66 15.15 3.03
CA PRO A 668 -29.28 16.04 2.03
C PRO A 668 -28.29 16.50 0.96
N ALA A 669 -27.03 16.76 1.34
CA ALA A 669 -25.97 17.14 0.42
C ALA A 669 -25.64 16.02 -0.57
N GLY A 670 -25.50 14.78 -0.09
CA GLY A 670 -25.23 13.63 -0.95
C GLY A 670 -26.38 13.34 -1.92
N ARG A 671 -27.63 13.47 -1.48
CA ARG A 671 -28.81 13.34 -2.37
C ARG A 671 -28.81 14.41 -3.46
N LYS A 672 -28.49 15.66 -3.14
CA LYS A 672 -28.32 16.70 -4.15
C LYS A 672 -27.23 16.34 -5.18
N ILE A 673 -26.10 15.79 -4.73
CA ILE A 673 -25.06 15.31 -5.66
C ILE A 673 -25.60 14.19 -6.55
N ARG A 674 -26.32 13.20 -5.98
CA ARG A 674 -26.94 12.12 -6.76
C ARG A 674 -27.98 12.61 -7.77
N SER A 675 -28.71 13.68 -7.47
CA SER A 675 -29.67 14.27 -8.43
C SER A 675 -29.02 14.88 -9.68
N ALA A 676 -27.71 15.17 -9.63
CA ALA A 676 -26.96 15.63 -10.80
C ALA A 676 -26.57 14.50 -11.77
N PHE A 677 -26.66 13.23 -11.34
CA PHE A 677 -26.46 12.07 -12.21
C PHE A 677 -27.80 11.74 -12.89
N VAL A 678 -27.90 12.05 -14.16
CA VAL A 678 -29.14 12.06 -14.93
C VAL A 678 -29.18 10.97 -15.98
N VAL A 679 -30.37 10.72 -16.53
CA VAL A 679 -30.52 9.87 -17.70
C VAL A 679 -29.85 10.53 -18.92
N GLY A 680 -29.11 9.75 -19.70
CA GLY A 680 -28.41 10.23 -20.89
C GLY A 680 -29.31 10.42 -22.11
N SER A 681 -28.82 11.14 -23.10
CA SER A 681 -29.52 11.37 -24.35
C SER A 681 -29.81 10.03 -25.05
N GLY A 682 -31.07 9.87 -25.51
CA GLY A 682 -31.55 8.65 -26.16
C GLY A 682 -32.11 7.58 -25.22
N TYR A 683 -32.11 7.84 -23.92
CA TYR A 683 -32.69 6.98 -22.87
C TYR A 683 -33.86 7.71 -22.19
N GLU A 684 -34.74 6.94 -21.53
CA GLU A 684 -35.97 7.44 -20.94
C GLU A 684 -35.86 7.72 -19.44
N THR A 685 -35.20 6.83 -18.71
CA THR A 685 -35.14 6.90 -17.25
C THR A 685 -33.94 6.10 -16.73
N LEU A 686 -33.55 6.35 -15.47
CA LEU A 686 -32.67 5.46 -14.70
C LEU A 686 -33.52 4.49 -13.87
N LEU A 687 -33.13 3.25 -13.79
CA LEU A 687 -33.63 2.21 -12.86
C LEU A 687 -32.53 1.90 -11.86
N THR A 688 -32.89 1.91 -10.57
CA THR A 688 -32.02 1.37 -9.51
C THR A 688 -32.64 0.12 -8.95
N ALA A 689 -31.81 -0.86 -8.65
CA ALA A 689 -32.23 -2.12 -7.99
C ALA A 689 -31.21 -2.47 -6.90
N ASP A 690 -31.68 -2.61 -5.67
CA ASP A 690 -30.85 -2.82 -4.47
C ASP A 690 -31.31 -4.08 -3.72
N TYR A 691 -30.35 -4.83 -3.19
CA TYR A 691 -30.64 -5.96 -2.32
C TYR A 691 -31.05 -5.48 -0.93
N SER A 692 -32.21 -5.91 -0.48
CA SER A 692 -32.69 -5.65 0.88
C SER A 692 -31.94 -6.53 1.90
N GLN A 693 -31.08 -5.89 2.71
CA GLN A 693 -30.38 -6.51 3.85
C GLN A 693 -29.58 -7.77 3.48
N ILE A 694 -28.89 -7.79 2.37
CA ILE A 694 -28.20 -8.97 1.83
C ILE A 694 -27.25 -9.61 2.84
N GLU A 695 -26.45 -8.83 3.56
CA GLU A 695 -25.49 -9.34 4.55
C GLU A 695 -26.19 -10.06 5.71
N MET A 696 -27.35 -9.58 6.13
CA MET A 696 -28.13 -10.22 7.20
C MET A 696 -28.81 -11.50 6.71
N ARG A 697 -29.21 -11.56 5.44
CA ARG A 697 -29.75 -12.79 4.81
C ARG A 697 -28.66 -13.83 4.65
N VAL A 698 -27.45 -13.44 4.25
CA VAL A 698 -26.27 -14.31 4.22
C VAL A 698 -25.93 -14.80 5.63
N MET A 699 -25.97 -13.94 6.65
CA MET A 699 -25.77 -14.33 8.05
C MET A 699 -26.80 -15.35 8.51
N ALA A 700 -28.09 -15.16 8.20
CA ALA A 700 -29.16 -16.11 8.56
C ALA A 700 -28.90 -17.49 7.92
N HIS A 701 -28.47 -17.50 6.66
CA HIS A 701 -28.12 -18.73 5.96
C HIS A 701 -26.90 -19.44 6.58
N LEU A 702 -25.79 -18.72 6.76
CA LEU A 702 -24.52 -19.27 7.26
C LEU A 702 -24.65 -19.77 8.72
N SER A 703 -25.38 -19.02 9.56
CA SER A 703 -25.60 -19.40 10.96
C SER A 703 -26.59 -20.53 11.15
N GLY A 704 -27.45 -20.80 10.15
CA GLY A 704 -28.54 -21.75 10.25
C GLY A 704 -29.53 -21.46 11.40
N ASP A 705 -29.58 -20.20 11.88
CA ASP A 705 -30.44 -19.81 12.99
C ASP A 705 -31.92 -19.87 12.59
N ALA A 706 -32.65 -20.77 13.22
CA ALA A 706 -34.06 -21.04 12.90
C ALA A 706 -34.96 -19.81 13.09
N GLY A 707 -34.67 -18.99 14.10
CA GLY A 707 -35.45 -17.77 14.37
C GLY A 707 -35.33 -16.74 13.26
N LEU A 708 -34.09 -16.48 12.80
CA LEU A 708 -33.83 -15.57 11.70
C LEU A 708 -34.39 -16.10 10.37
N ILE A 709 -34.17 -17.36 10.08
CA ILE A 709 -34.69 -18.01 8.86
C ILE A 709 -36.22 -17.95 8.79
N ASP A 710 -36.90 -18.27 9.88
CA ASP A 710 -38.35 -18.20 9.96
C ASP A 710 -38.91 -16.80 9.82
N ALA A 711 -38.26 -15.79 10.41
CA ALA A 711 -38.64 -14.39 10.27
C ALA A 711 -38.61 -13.93 8.80
N TYR A 712 -37.52 -14.25 8.09
CA TYR A 712 -37.39 -13.93 6.67
C TYR A 712 -38.42 -14.67 5.80
N LYS A 713 -38.68 -15.97 6.07
CA LYS A 713 -39.68 -16.74 5.34
C LYS A 713 -41.10 -16.24 5.51
N ARG A 714 -41.40 -15.60 6.65
CA ARG A 714 -42.71 -14.98 6.90
C ARG A 714 -42.82 -13.55 6.39
N GLY A 715 -41.75 -12.98 5.81
CA GLY A 715 -41.73 -11.59 5.36
C GLY A 715 -41.76 -10.57 6.51
N GLU A 716 -41.32 -10.95 7.73
CA GLU A 716 -41.30 -10.05 8.87
C GLU A 716 -40.14 -9.07 8.76
N ASP A 717 -40.33 -7.82 9.20
CA ASP A 717 -39.20 -6.87 9.34
C ASP A 717 -38.23 -7.41 10.37
N LEU A 718 -37.01 -7.78 9.89
CA LEU A 718 -35.99 -8.41 10.75
C LEU A 718 -35.66 -7.56 11.98
N HIS A 719 -35.54 -6.25 11.83
CA HIS A 719 -35.14 -5.37 12.93
C HIS A 719 -36.27 -5.24 13.97
N ASN A 720 -37.52 -5.26 13.55
CA ASN A 720 -38.66 -5.32 14.47
C ASN A 720 -38.74 -6.70 15.16
N TYR A 721 -38.58 -7.77 14.41
CA TYR A 721 -38.55 -9.13 14.97
C TYR A 721 -37.44 -9.31 16.00
N VAL A 722 -36.20 -8.98 15.65
CA VAL A 722 -35.05 -9.05 16.56
C VAL A 722 -35.25 -8.13 17.76
N GLY A 723 -35.77 -6.91 17.55
CA GLY A 723 -36.07 -5.95 18.61
C GLY A 723 -37.08 -6.50 19.62
N SER A 724 -38.15 -7.08 19.12
CA SER A 724 -39.15 -7.74 19.96
C SER A 724 -38.53 -8.84 20.84
N ARG A 725 -37.65 -9.64 20.28
CA ARG A 725 -37.00 -10.76 20.99
C ARG A 725 -35.93 -10.33 21.97
N VAL A 726 -35.12 -9.33 21.62
CA VAL A 726 -33.97 -8.85 22.46
C VAL A 726 -34.45 -8.00 23.63
N PHE A 727 -35.50 -7.16 23.41
CA PHE A 727 -36.03 -6.26 24.41
C PHE A 727 -37.29 -6.78 25.11
N ASP A 728 -37.76 -7.97 24.74
CA ASP A 728 -38.93 -8.65 25.28
C ASP A 728 -40.22 -7.77 25.21
N VAL A 729 -40.44 -7.15 24.05
CA VAL A 729 -41.63 -6.32 23.76
C VAL A 729 -42.38 -6.91 22.55
N PRO A 730 -43.73 -6.73 22.47
CA PRO A 730 -44.44 -7.11 21.24
C PRO A 730 -43.90 -6.41 20.01
N VAL A 731 -43.98 -7.06 18.83
CA VAL A 731 -43.41 -6.56 17.56
C VAL A 731 -43.97 -5.16 17.20
N ASP A 732 -45.25 -4.93 17.45
CA ASP A 732 -45.94 -3.66 17.23
C ASP A 732 -45.57 -2.56 18.21
N GLN A 733 -44.87 -2.89 19.29
CA GLN A 733 -44.37 -1.95 20.29
C GLN A 733 -42.85 -1.66 20.14
N VAL A 734 -42.19 -2.20 19.14
CA VAL A 734 -40.83 -1.87 18.82
C VAL A 734 -40.74 -0.44 18.30
N THR A 735 -40.27 0.46 19.13
CA THR A 735 -40.14 1.89 18.81
C THR A 735 -39.07 2.11 17.75
N PRO A 736 -39.12 3.24 16.99
CA PRO A 736 -38.04 3.59 16.03
C PRO A 736 -36.64 3.64 16.70
N GLU A 737 -36.57 4.02 17.97
CA GLU A 737 -35.31 4.02 18.71
C GLU A 737 -34.81 2.61 18.99
N LEU A 738 -35.67 1.69 19.45
CA LEU A 738 -35.31 0.28 19.65
C LEU A 738 -34.89 -0.36 18.33
N ARG A 739 -35.62 -0.08 17.25
CA ARG A 739 -35.27 -0.57 15.90
C ARG A 739 -33.89 -0.08 15.47
N ARG A 740 -33.56 1.21 15.72
CA ARG A 740 -32.22 1.77 15.45
C ARG A 740 -31.13 1.07 16.26
N ARG A 741 -31.37 0.83 17.56
CA ARG A 741 -30.44 0.09 18.44
C ARG A 741 -30.22 -1.34 17.94
N VAL A 742 -31.28 -2.03 17.54
CA VAL A 742 -31.19 -3.38 16.94
C VAL A 742 -30.39 -3.37 15.66
N LYS A 743 -30.64 -2.43 14.77
CA LYS A 743 -29.89 -2.31 13.51
C LYS A 743 -28.40 -2.13 13.79
N ALA A 744 -28.05 -1.19 14.65
CA ALA A 744 -26.64 -0.95 15.03
C ALA A 744 -25.99 -2.20 15.66
N MET A 745 -26.71 -2.91 16.50
CA MET A 745 -26.24 -4.14 17.15
C MET A 745 -26.07 -5.28 16.13
N SER A 746 -27.08 -5.57 15.31
CA SER A 746 -27.05 -6.69 14.37
C SER A 746 -25.90 -6.55 13.37
N TYR A 747 -25.74 -5.36 12.79
CA TYR A 747 -24.59 -5.10 11.92
C TYR A 747 -23.27 -5.10 12.71
N GLY A 748 -23.25 -4.48 13.91
CA GLY A 748 -22.07 -4.45 14.75
C GLY A 748 -21.56 -5.85 15.12
N LEU A 749 -22.45 -6.79 15.42
CA LEU A 749 -22.08 -8.17 15.73
C LEU A 749 -21.50 -8.91 14.54
N VAL A 750 -22.08 -8.73 13.35
CA VAL A 750 -21.52 -9.24 12.09
C VAL A 750 -20.09 -8.76 11.86
N TYR A 751 -19.80 -7.51 12.26
CA TYR A 751 -18.48 -6.91 12.15
C TYR A 751 -17.57 -7.13 13.37
N GLY A 752 -17.93 -8.02 14.29
CA GLY A 752 -17.12 -8.33 15.45
C GLY A 752 -17.01 -7.18 16.47
N LEU A 753 -18.06 -6.35 16.57
CA LEU A 753 -18.08 -5.22 17.51
C LEU A 753 -18.10 -5.72 18.95
N SER A 754 -17.19 -5.20 19.77
CA SER A 754 -17.17 -5.49 21.20
C SER A 754 -18.30 -4.75 21.96
N ALA A 755 -18.59 -5.18 23.18
CA ALA A 755 -19.56 -4.48 24.06
C ALA A 755 -19.15 -3.01 24.31
N PHE A 756 -17.84 -2.70 24.32
CA PHE A 756 -17.34 -1.34 24.41
C PHE A 756 -17.65 -0.54 23.13
N GLY A 757 -17.40 -1.11 21.96
CA GLY A 757 -17.73 -0.46 20.68
C GLY A 757 -19.23 -0.22 20.52
N LEU A 758 -20.07 -1.21 20.89
CA LEU A 758 -21.53 -1.07 20.86
C LEU A 758 -22.01 0.01 21.84
N ALA A 759 -21.43 0.09 23.03
CA ALA A 759 -21.76 1.12 24.02
C ALA A 759 -21.48 2.52 23.46
N GLN A 760 -20.33 2.72 22.81
CA GLN A 760 -19.97 3.99 22.17
C GLN A 760 -20.93 4.34 21.03
N GLN A 761 -21.25 3.38 20.17
CA GLN A 761 -22.13 3.60 19.02
C GLN A 761 -23.57 3.95 19.39
N LEU A 762 -24.06 3.37 20.49
CA LEU A 762 -25.43 3.60 20.98
C LEU A 762 -25.52 4.73 22.03
N GLY A 763 -24.41 5.25 22.52
CA GLY A 763 -24.39 6.24 23.60
C GLY A 763 -24.92 5.70 24.93
N ILE A 764 -24.70 4.40 25.24
CA ILE A 764 -25.21 3.72 26.45
C ILE A 764 -24.04 3.21 27.32
N PRO A 765 -24.29 2.91 28.60
CA PRO A 765 -23.28 2.28 29.45
C PRO A 765 -22.82 0.91 28.93
N GLN A 766 -21.53 0.59 29.06
CA GLN A 766 -20.95 -0.68 28.59
C GLN A 766 -21.66 -1.91 29.20
N GLY A 767 -22.09 -1.85 30.46
CA GLY A 767 -22.83 -2.94 31.08
C GLY A 767 -24.22 -3.16 30.46
N GLU A 768 -24.87 -2.11 29.96
CA GLU A 768 -26.13 -2.21 29.21
C GLU A 768 -25.87 -2.83 27.81
N ALA A 769 -24.87 -2.35 27.10
CA ALA A 769 -24.48 -2.93 25.81
C ALA A 769 -24.16 -4.42 25.92
N LYS A 770 -23.43 -4.82 26.95
CA LYS A 770 -23.12 -6.23 27.21
C LYS A 770 -24.38 -7.07 27.43
N ARG A 771 -25.35 -6.59 28.23
CA ARG A 771 -26.63 -7.29 28.46
C ARG A 771 -27.44 -7.44 27.16
N ILE A 772 -27.46 -6.40 26.34
CA ILE A 772 -28.16 -6.45 25.04
C ILE A 772 -27.52 -7.53 24.14
N MET A 773 -26.19 -7.60 24.09
CA MET A 773 -25.47 -8.62 23.34
C MET A 773 -25.74 -10.05 23.89
N GLU A 774 -25.73 -10.23 25.21
CA GLU A 774 -26.02 -11.50 25.85
C GLU A 774 -27.46 -11.96 25.53
N ASN A 775 -28.45 -11.07 25.63
CA ASN A 775 -29.83 -11.35 25.25
C ASN A 775 -29.97 -11.75 23.77
N TYR A 776 -29.22 -11.04 22.89
CA TYR A 776 -29.21 -11.39 21.47
C TYR A 776 -28.70 -12.81 21.24
N PHE A 777 -27.55 -13.16 21.81
CA PHE A 777 -26.94 -14.48 21.63
C PHE A 777 -27.70 -15.60 22.34
N GLU A 778 -28.43 -15.30 23.41
CA GLU A 778 -29.35 -16.27 24.04
C GLU A 778 -30.55 -16.58 23.13
N ARG A 779 -31.09 -15.59 22.42
CA ARG A 779 -32.22 -15.75 21.49
C ARG A 779 -31.80 -16.31 20.14
N PHE A 780 -30.62 -15.92 19.65
CA PHE A 780 -30.06 -16.32 18.36
C PHE A 780 -28.76 -17.11 18.55
N GLY A 781 -28.90 -18.29 19.18
CA GLY A 781 -27.76 -19.15 19.52
C GLY A 781 -27.05 -19.74 18.29
N GLY A 782 -27.74 -19.84 17.14
CA GLY A 782 -27.15 -20.21 15.86
C GLY A 782 -26.10 -19.21 15.38
N VAL A 783 -26.43 -17.91 15.52
CA VAL A 783 -25.49 -16.83 15.17
C VAL A 783 -24.23 -16.91 16.03
N LYS A 784 -24.40 -17.09 17.36
CA LYS A 784 -23.23 -17.18 18.26
C LYS A 784 -22.31 -18.35 17.87
N ARG A 785 -22.88 -19.56 17.68
CA ARG A 785 -22.07 -20.72 17.28
C ARG A 785 -21.31 -20.46 16.00
N TYR A 786 -21.99 -19.92 14.98
CA TYR A 786 -21.35 -19.59 13.72
C TYR A 786 -20.16 -18.64 13.89
N LEU A 787 -20.33 -17.54 14.67
CA LEU A 787 -19.27 -16.58 14.91
C LEU A 787 -18.06 -17.20 15.65
N ASP A 788 -18.33 -18.07 16.63
CA ASP A 788 -17.27 -18.78 17.36
C ASP A 788 -16.56 -19.80 16.44
N ASP A 789 -17.33 -20.57 15.65
CA ASP A 789 -16.83 -21.63 14.77
C ASP A 789 -15.97 -21.06 13.62
N VAL A 790 -16.40 -19.99 12.96
CA VAL A 790 -15.67 -19.40 11.82
C VAL A 790 -14.29 -18.88 12.22
N VAL A 791 -14.15 -18.30 13.43
CA VAL A 791 -12.84 -17.86 13.94
C VAL A 791 -11.95 -19.05 14.29
N ALA A 792 -12.53 -20.10 14.90
CA ALA A 792 -11.79 -21.32 15.23
C ALA A 792 -11.29 -22.04 13.96
N GLU A 793 -12.15 -22.15 12.94
CA GLU A 793 -11.81 -22.74 11.65
C GLU A 793 -10.72 -21.91 10.95
N ALA A 794 -10.87 -20.59 10.93
CA ALA A 794 -9.88 -19.69 10.33
C ALA A 794 -8.49 -19.78 10.99
N ARG A 795 -8.42 -20.03 12.30
CA ARG A 795 -7.14 -20.28 12.99
C ARG A 795 -6.48 -21.59 12.57
N ASN A 796 -7.27 -22.61 12.25
CA ASN A 796 -6.76 -23.91 11.83
C ASN A 796 -6.36 -23.93 10.35
N GLU A 797 -7.18 -23.33 9.48
CA GLU A 797 -7.01 -23.35 8.02
C GLU A 797 -6.13 -22.19 7.51
N GLY A 798 -5.95 -21.12 8.30
CA GLY A 798 -5.23 -19.91 7.91
C GLY A 798 -6.06 -18.93 7.05
N TYR A 799 -7.31 -19.26 6.72
CA TYR A 799 -8.19 -18.43 5.89
C TYR A 799 -9.67 -18.61 6.27
N THR A 800 -10.50 -17.69 5.76
CA THR A 800 -11.96 -17.85 5.68
C THR A 800 -12.39 -17.86 4.22
N ALA A 801 -13.56 -18.48 3.92
CA ALA A 801 -14.09 -18.56 2.57
C ALA A 801 -15.55 -18.08 2.47
N THR A 802 -15.92 -17.57 1.28
CA THR A 802 -17.31 -17.27 0.92
C THR A 802 -18.07 -18.55 0.53
N LEU A 803 -19.39 -18.45 0.33
CA LEU A 803 -20.19 -19.54 -0.24
C LEU A 803 -19.76 -19.95 -1.65
N PHE A 804 -19.05 -19.09 -2.36
CA PHE A 804 -18.50 -19.34 -3.69
C PHE A 804 -17.05 -19.87 -3.67
N GLY A 805 -16.47 -20.05 -2.46
CA GLY A 805 -15.12 -20.59 -2.28
C GLY A 805 -14.01 -19.53 -2.30
N ARG A 806 -14.33 -18.22 -2.45
CA ARG A 806 -13.32 -17.14 -2.38
C ARG A 806 -12.66 -17.13 -1.02
N ARG A 807 -11.33 -17.19 -0.98
CA ARG A 807 -10.55 -17.22 0.26
C ARG A 807 -10.06 -15.84 0.66
N ARG A 808 -10.03 -15.62 1.96
CA ARG A 808 -9.29 -14.52 2.59
C ARG A 808 -8.32 -15.09 3.61
N TYR A 809 -7.03 -14.95 3.34
CA TYR A 809 -5.97 -15.42 4.24
C TYR A 809 -5.81 -14.47 5.42
N LEU A 810 -5.61 -15.03 6.63
CA LEU A 810 -5.57 -14.28 7.90
C LEU A 810 -4.45 -14.81 8.82
N PRO A 811 -3.17 -14.70 8.40
CA PRO A 811 -2.05 -15.20 9.18
C PRO A 811 -1.91 -14.51 10.55
N GLU A 812 -2.40 -13.27 10.67
CA GLU A 812 -2.36 -12.49 11.92
C GLU A 812 -3.23 -13.09 13.04
N LEU A 813 -4.11 -14.06 12.73
CA LEU A 813 -4.86 -14.81 13.76
C LEU A 813 -3.94 -15.56 14.73
N LEU A 814 -2.71 -15.88 14.32
CA LEU A 814 -1.68 -16.53 15.11
C LEU A 814 -0.64 -15.54 15.67
N SER A 815 -0.80 -14.24 15.45
CA SER A 815 0.13 -13.21 15.92
C SER A 815 0.18 -13.12 17.44
N ASP A 816 1.38 -12.92 18.00
CA ASP A 816 1.55 -12.61 19.41
C ASP A 816 1.03 -11.22 19.77
N ASN A 817 0.94 -10.32 18.79
CA ASN A 817 0.36 -9.01 18.97
C ASN A 817 -1.16 -9.11 19.12
N ARG A 818 -1.65 -8.79 20.32
CA ARG A 818 -3.08 -8.83 20.65
C ARG A 818 -3.94 -7.98 19.72
N VAL A 819 -3.48 -6.78 19.34
CA VAL A 819 -4.26 -5.87 18.49
C VAL A 819 -4.37 -6.40 17.06
N ALA A 820 -3.27 -6.93 16.51
CA ALA A 820 -3.26 -7.58 15.21
C ALA A 820 -4.19 -8.79 15.20
N ARG A 821 -4.11 -9.65 16.22
CA ARG A 821 -4.96 -10.82 16.37
C ARG A 821 -6.45 -10.45 16.49
N GLU A 822 -6.83 -9.47 17.33
CA GLU A 822 -8.22 -9.01 17.45
C GLU A 822 -8.74 -8.36 16.15
N ASN A 823 -7.87 -7.72 15.36
CA ASN A 823 -8.23 -7.20 14.04
C ASN A 823 -8.48 -8.34 13.06
N ALA A 824 -7.62 -9.35 13.05
CA ALA A 824 -7.77 -10.54 12.20
C ALA A 824 -9.02 -11.36 12.56
N GLU A 825 -9.36 -11.48 13.86
CA GLU A 825 -10.62 -12.10 14.30
C GLU A 825 -11.84 -11.35 13.75
N ARG A 826 -11.85 -10.02 13.79
CA ARG A 826 -12.92 -9.22 13.17
C ARG A 826 -12.96 -9.41 11.65
N ALA A 827 -11.81 -9.49 11.01
CA ALA A 827 -11.73 -9.76 9.58
C ALA A 827 -12.25 -11.16 9.22
N ALA A 828 -11.98 -12.17 10.06
CA ALA A 828 -12.49 -13.54 9.91
C ALA A 828 -14.03 -13.61 10.01
N LEU A 829 -14.62 -12.85 10.93
CA LEU A 829 -16.07 -12.76 11.09
C LEU A 829 -16.75 -12.10 9.88
N ASN A 830 -16.14 -11.04 9.37
CA ASN A 830 -16.73 -10.19 8.36
C ASN A 830 -16.58 -10.72 6.92
N ALA A 831 -15.41 -11.30 6.60
CA ALA A 831 -15.07 -11.66 5.23
C ALA A 831 -16.03 -12.68 4.57
N PRO A 832 -16.48 -13.76 5.22
CA PRO A 832 -17.43 -14.70 4.61
C PRO A 832 -18.76 -14.05 4.24
N ILE A 833 -19.24 -13.12 5.06
CA ILE A 833 -20.54 -12.45 4.88
C ILE A 833 -20.45 -11.39 3.80
N GLN A 834 -19.52 -10.46 3.93
CA GLN A 834 -19.32 -9.40 2.93
C GLN A 834 -18.86 -9.95 1.59
N GLY A 835 -17.96 -10.93 1.61
CA GLY A 835 -17.47 -11.56 0.39
C GLY A 835 -18.57 -12.32 -0.33
N THR A 836 -19.41 -13.07 0.38
CA THR A 836 -20.57 -13.75 -0.23
C THR A 836 -21.55 -12.74 -0.82
N ALA A 837 -21.84 -11.64 -0.13
CA ALA A 837 -22.67 -10.56 -0.68
C ALA A 837 -22.07 -9.96 -1.97
N ALA A 838 -20.74 -9.75 -1.98
CA ALA A 838 -20.03 -9.29 -3.17
C ALA A 838 -20.08 -10.29 -4.33
N ASP A 839 -19.95 -11.58 -4.05
CA ASP A 839 -20.05 -12.62 -5.07
C ASP A 839 -21.47 -12.71 -5.62
N ILE A 840 -22.51 -12.57 -4.78
CA ILE A 840 -23.92 -12.57 -5.20
C ILE A 840 -24.19 -11.42 -6.18
N ILE A 841 -23.77 -10.18 -5.86
CA ILE A 841 -23.98 -9.05 -6.77
C ILE A 841 -23.22 -9.21 -8.10
N LYS A 842 -22.03 -9.80 -8.09
CA LYS A 842 -21.27 -10.11 -9.30
C LYS A 842 -22.00 -11.14 -10.17
N VAL A 843 -22.55 -12.20 -9.58
CA VAL A 843 -23.39 -13.18 -10.28
C VAL A 843 -24.63 -12.49 -10.86
N ALA A 844 -25.29 -11.63 -10.09
CA ALA A 844 -26.42 -10.85 -10.57
C ALA A 844 -26.06 -9.99 -11.78
N MET A 845 -24.93 -9.28 -11.73
CA MET A 845 -24.43 -8.47 -12.86
C MET A 845 -24.25 -9.30 -14.14
N LEU A 846 -23.62 -10.48 -14.04
CA LEU A 846 -23.44 -11.38 -15.18
C LEU A 846 -24.76 -11.86 -15.76
N ARG A 847 -25.70 -12.26 -14.90
CA ARG A 847 -27.02 -12.74 -15.32
C ARG A 847 -27.86 -11.65 -15.94
N VAL A 848 -27.89 -10.46 -15.34
CA VAL A 848 -28.60 -9.28 -15.89
C VAL A 848 -28.05 -8.91 -17.26
N ASP A 849 -26.71 -8.74 -17.41
CA ASP A 849 -26.08 -8.41 -18.69
C ASP A 849 -26.41 -9.47 -19.76
N THR A 850 -26.32 -10.76 -19.40
CA THR A 850 -26.63 -11.87 -20.31
C THR A 850 -28.11 -11.87 -20.71
N ALA A 851 -29.02 -11.64 -19.76
CA ALA A 851 -30.45 -11.65 -20.01
C ALA A 851 -30.89 -10.46 -20.88
N LEU A 852 -30.35 -9.27 -20.64
CA LEU A 852 -30.59 -8.07 -21.45
C LEU A 852 -30.14 -8.30 -22.91
N LYS A 853 -28.92 -8.81 -23.10
CA LYS A 853 -28.41 -9.16 -24.45
C LYS A 853 -29.26 -10.20 -25.17
N LYS A 854 -29.65 -11.27 -24.46
CA LYS A 854 -30.47 -12.35 -25.02
C LYS A 854 -31.87 -11.86 -25.43
N ALA A 855 -32.39 -10.89 -24.68
CA ALA A 855 -33.69 -10.24 -25.01
C ALA A 855 -33.60 -9.18 -26.14
N GLY A 856 -32.39 -8.88 -26.61
CA GLY A 856 -32.17 -7.84 -27.62
C GLY A 856 -32.46 -6.43 -27.13
N ILE A 857 -32.34 -6.18 -25.81
CA ILE A 857 -32.63 -4.95 -25.13
C ILE A 857 -31.48 -3.94 -25.32
N THR A 858 -31.80 -2.67 -25.53
CA THR A 858 -30.84 -1.58 -25.70
C THR A 858 -30.43 -0.96 -24.37
N SER A 859 -31.26 -1.10 -23.35
CA SER A 859 -30.97 -0.66 -21.98
C SER A 859 -29.70 -1.34 -21.43
N ARG A 860 -28.95 -0.64 -20.58
CA ARG A 860 -27.63 -1.08 -20.14
C ARG A 860 -27.34 -0.78 -18.68
N VAL A 861 -26.54 -1.63 -18.03
CA VAL A 861 -26.03 -1.41 -16.67
C VAL A 861 -24.94 -0.33 -16.73
N LEU A 862 -25.02 0.67 -15.87
CA LEU A 862 -24.04 1.77 -15.80
C LEU A 862 -23.12 1.67 -14.60
N LEU A 863 -23.70 1.43 -13.40
CA LEU A 863 -22.95 1.44 -12.14
C LEU A 863 -23.34 0.25 -11.27
N GLN A 864 -22.38 -0.16 -10.45
CA GLN A 864 -22.56 -0.98 -9.28
C GLN A 864 -22.04 -0.18 -8.06
N VAL A 865 -22.92 0.07 -7.09
CA VAL A 865 -22.60 0.86 -5.89
C VAL A 865 -23.12 0.12 -4.67
N HIS A 866 -22.23 -0.40 -3.82
CA HIS A 866 -22.55 -1.27 -2.69
C HIS A 866 -23.35 -2.51 -3.13
N ASP A 867 -24.64 -2.58 -2.79
CA ASP A 867 -25.55 -3.69 -3.13
C ASP A 867 -26.56 -3.30 -4.23
N GLU A 868 -26.34 -2.14 -4.89
CA GLU A 868 -27.21 -1.51 -5.88
C GLU A 868 -26.65 -1.62 -7.30
N LEU A 869 -27.51 -1.89 -8.27
CA LEU A 869 -27.25 -1.72 -9.70
C LEU A 869 -27.99 -0.50 -10.24
N VAL A 870 -27.33 0.31 -11.04
CA VAL A 870 -27.94 1.45 -11.77
C VAL A 870 -27.97 1.10 -13.25
N VAL A 871 -29.17 1.13 -13.84
CA VAL A 871 -29.42 0.74 -15.24
C VAL A 871 -30.03 1.93 -15.98
N GLU A 872 -29.54 2.23 -17.17
CA GLU A 872 -30.06 3.25 -18.06
C GLU A 872 -31.05 2.61 -19.02
N ILE A 873 -32.30 3.09 -19.06
CA ILE A 873 -33.43 2.46 -19.69
C ILE A 873 -33.73 3.15 -21.05
N ALA A 874 -33.72 2.38 -22.12
CA ALA A 874 -34.12 2.83 -23.42
C ALA A 874 -35.67 3.00 -23.51
N PRO A 875 -36.18 3.90 -24.42
CA PRO A 875 -37.60 4.17 -24.51
C PRO A 875 -38.46 2.94 -24.72
N GLY A 876 -39.43 2.73 -23.81
CA GLY A 876 -40.40 1.63 -23.88
C GLY A 876 -39.88 0.29 -23.33
N GLU A 877 -38.66 0.20 -22.76
CA GLU A 877 -38.07 -1.05 -22.21
C GLU A 877 -38.22 -1.19 -20.69
N LEU A 878 -38.77 -0.17 -19.98
CA LEU A 878 -38.77 -0.11 -18.52
C LEU A 878 -39.35 -1.35 -17.84
N GLU A 879 -40.59 -1.74 -18.18
CA GLU A 879 -41.28 -2.87 -17.54
C GLU A 879 -40.50 -4.19 -17.74
N GLN A 880 -40.01 -4.42 -18.98
CA GLN A 880 -39.27 -5.64 -19.31
C GLN A 880 -37.91 -5.68 -18.65
N VAL A 881 -37.19 -4.54 -18.58
CA VAL A 881 -35.87 -4.47 -17.94
C VAL A 881 -36.03 -4.64 -16.44
N GLN A 882 -37.01 -4.00 -15.81
CA GLN A 882 -37.24 -4.15 -14.36
C GLN A 882 -37.55 -5.60 -14.03
N GLU A 883 -38.43 -6.28 -14.77
CA GLU A 883 -38.72 -7.70 -14.56
C GLU A 883 -37.47 -8.58 -14.69
N ILE A 884 -36.62 -8.32 -15.68
CA ILE A 884 -35.35 -9.04 -15.89
C ILE A 884 -34.42 -8.79 -14.70
N VAL A 885 -34.19 -7.54 -14.32
CA VAL A 885 -33.25 -7.18 -13.26
C VAL A 885 -33.68 -7.80 -11.92
N GLU A 886 -34.96 -7.62 -11.55
CA GLU A 886 -35.50 -8.19 -10.30
C GLU A 886 -35.36 -9.73 -10.30
N ARG A 887 -35.75 -10.43 -11.37
CA ARG A 887 -35.70 -11.87 -11.49
C ARG A 887 -34.27 -12.40 -11.40
N GLU A 888 -33.31 -11.79 -12.12
CA GLU A 888 -31.94 -12.28 -12.18
C GLU A 888 -31.18 -11.96 -10.87
N MET A 889 -31.49 -10.85 -10.21
CA MET A 889 -30.97 -10.55 -8.88
C MET A 889 -31.55 -11.49 -7.83
N ASP A 890 -32.86 -11.69 -7.76
CA ASP A 890 -33.52 -12.58 -6.79
C ASP A 890 -33.01 -14.03 -6.92
N SER A 891 -32.72 -14.49 -8.12
CA SER A 891 -32.28 -15.85 -8.41
C SER A 891 -30.76 -16.03 -8.45
N ALA A 892 -29.96 -15.01 -8.10
CA ALA A 892 -28.49 -15.03 -8.20
C ALA A 892 -27.86 -16.21 -7.42
N ILE A 893 -28.41 -16.54 -6.27
CA ILE A 893 -28.05 -17.71 -5.46
C ILE A 893 -29.27 -18.28 -4.73
N THR A 894 -29.25 -19.59 -4.39
CA THR A 894 -30.23 -20.18 -3.54
C THR A 894 -29.77 -20.23 -2.08
N LEU A 895 -30.38 -19.42 -1.24
CA LEU A 895 -30.15 -19.42 0.21
C LEU A 895 -31.33 -20.11 0.95
N THR A 896 -31.14 -20.37 2.25
CA THR A 896 -32.23 -20.87 3.14
C THR A 896 -33.31 -19.82 3.41
N VAL A 897 -32.99 -18.55 3.08
CA VAL A 897 -33.91 -17.40 3.13
C VAL A 897 -34.05 -16.81 1.72
N PRO A 898 -35.20 -16.22 1.37
CA PRO A 898 -35.35 -15.58 0.05
C PRO A 898 -34.42 -14.33 -0.03
N LEU A 899 -33.87 -14.07 -1.19
CA LEU A 899 -33.36 -12.75 -1.51
C LEU A 899 -34.56 -11.81 -1.74
N GLU A 900 -34.36 -10.53 -1.63
CA GLU A 900 -35.41 -9.53 -1.89
C GLU A 900 -34.75 -8.32 -2.53
N VAL A 901 -35.26 -7.93 -3.68
CA VAL A 901 -34.79 -6.79 -4.45
C VAL A 901 -35.83 -5.67 -4.40
N SER A 902 -35.39 -4.48 -4.08
CA SER A 902 -36.19 -3.27 -4.22
C SER A 902 -35.77 -2.54 -5.47
N ALA A 903 -36.70 -2.11 -6.30
CA ALA A 903 -36.43 -1.38 -7.52
C ALA A 903 -37.22 -0.08 -7.59
N GLY A 904 -36.58 0.99 -8.08
CA GLY A 904 -37.18 2.28 -8.34
C GLY A 904 -36.67 2.88 -9.64
N HIS A 905 -37.38 3.83 -10.22
CA HIS A 905 -36.96 4.51 -11.43
C HIS A 905 -37.22 6.00 -11.36
N GLY A 906 -36.47 6.80 -12.10
CA GLY A 906 -36.56 8.23 -12.10
C GLY A 906 -35.62 8.92 -13.08
N PRO A 907 -35.80 10.23 -13.32
CA PRO A 907 -35.01 10.99 -14.28
C PRO A 907 -33.54 11.16 -13.85
N ASN A 908 -33.20 10.88 -12.59
CA ASN A 908 -31.85 10.97 -12.04
C ASN A 908 -31.67 9.91 -10.94
N TRP A 909 -30.44 9.72 -10.49
CA TRP A 909 -30.10 8.69 -9.54
C TRP A 909 -30.78 8.84 -8.17
N ASP A 910 -30.96 10.08 -7.66
CA ASP A 910 -31.68 10.32 -6.39
C ASP A 910 -33.18 10.01 -6.52
N ALA A 911 -33.81 10.43 -7.61
CA ALA A 911 -35.23 10.18 -7.87
C ALA A 911 -35.54 8.70 -8.18
N ALA A 912 -34.56 7.94 -8.68
CA ALA A 912 -34.68 6.51 -8.91
C ALA A 912 -34.52 5.70 -7.60
N ALA A 913 -33.98 6.28 -6.53
CA ALA A 913 -33.81 5.60 -5.25
C ALA A 913 -35.18 5.28 -4.63
N HIS A 914 -35.30 4.16 -3.90
CA HIS A 914 -36.51 3.60 -3.31
C HIS A 914 -36.41 3.50 -1.75
#